data_f80f0bbc5cc0618bf5704e884f9c4128
#
_entry.id   f80f0bbc5cc0618bf5704e884f9c4128
#
_cell.length_a   1.000
_cell.length_b   1.000
_cell.length_c   1.000
_cell.angle_alpha   90.00
_cell.angle_beta   90.00
_cell.angle_gamma   90.00
#
_symmetry.space_group_name_H-M   'P 1'
#
loop_
_entity.id
_entity.type
_entity.pdbx_description
1 polymer ?
#
loop_
_entity_poly.entity_id
_entity_poly.type
_entity_poly.pdbx_seq_one_letter_code
_entity_poly.pdbx_strand_id
1 'polypeptide(L)'
;GNLSTSSGLKDPDAMQEGARIHKKIQRKMKSGYQAEVALSIIVPISYDDINFEICVEGRADGIFTDETGYNIDEIKGVYRELASIENPIEVHRAQALCYGYIWACEHSLEGIGIQMTYCHIPTEEIKRFNEYIDFKTLEKWFYELLHEYAKWASWELKWHEKRNISIKNIEFPFEYRPGQNTLVKGVYQTILRKKRLYIEAPTGVGKTISTIFPAVKAMGEELSEKLFYLTAKTITRTVAQDAFNILSDNGVHLKYVTITAKEKICIFDKPTCNPGSCPRALGHFDRVNDAVFDVITHEEHITREIVSTYAEKHNVCPFEMCLDISTWVDAVIGDYNYAFDPNACLKRFFGTDTTSNNYIFLIDEAHNLVDRAREMYSAALIKEDFLSIKKLTKFMSKKITNAIERCNKSLLALKRDCDVLTEWQLIDIEDFVIRLMQLANYLDEYLQDSRNNKHGSNNVKGQINLMEFEGVNNSELVPDTREKILDFYFSVRAFLNTYELLDDKYIIYSDYSEDGNFRLRLQCMDPSTNIDSYLKKGRCSIFFSATFLPIKYYMEQLAGGTDDYAVYAPSPFSPENRLIMIGRDVSTKYTRRGPAEYKKIAGYIIDFISAKIGNYLIFFSSYKMIDDVLPFVEENLDFEPDIYIQSSSMNEQQREEFLNNFKENPTKTTLGFCVMGGIFGEGIDLKENRLIGAIIVGTGLPMVCNENELFKDYFDREDKPGFDYSYRYPGMNKVLQSAGRVIRTDTDRGAILLLDERFTQASYQKLFPNEWYPYEVVTKNSMRKRVEEF
;
A
#
# COMPACT_ATOMS: atom_id res chain seq x y z
N GLY A 1 4.66 -12.51 25.37
CA GLY A 1 4.32 -11.12 25.07
C GLY A 1 3.00 -10.98 24.32
N ASN A 2 2.31 -9.83 24.48
CA ASN A 2 0.96 -9.61 23.98
C ASN A 2 0.94 -8.60 22.84
N LEU A 3 0.10 -8.83 21.80
CA LEU A 3 -0.22 -7.80 20.81
C LEU A 3 -1.13 -6.72 21.42
N SER A 4 -0.92 -5.47 21.02
CA SER A 4 -1.86 -4.38 21.27
C SER A 4 -1.95 -3.46 20.05
N THR A 5 -3.10 -2.81 19.87
CA THR A 5 -3.35 -1.84 18.78
C THR A 5 -2.31 -0.71 18.72
N SER A 6 -1.57 -0.54 19.79
CA SER A 6 -0.55 0.50 19.97
C SER A 6 0.90 0.03 19.79
N SER A 7 1.13 -1.27 19.57
CA SER A 7 2.48 -1.76 19.31
C SER A 7 3.07 -1.30 17.98
N GLY A 8 2.23 -0.78 17.07
CA GLY A 8 2.64 -0.18 15.80
C GLY A 8 2.92 1.34 15.85
N LEU A 9 2.60 2.00 16.97
CA LEU A 9 2.84 3.42 17.16
C LEU A 9 4.27 3.67 17.68
N LYS A 10 5.28 3.37 16.87
CA LYS A 10 6.59 4.01 17.07
C LYS A 10 6.50 5.40 16.47
N ASP A 11 6.42 6.37 17.35
CA ASP A 11 6.46 7.78 17.03
C ASP A 11 7.81 8.12 16.39
N PRO A 12 7.88 8.74 15.20
CA PRO A 12 9.12 9.33 14.72
C PRO A 12 9.70 10.33 15.73
N ASP A 13 8.84 11.11 16.40
CA ASP A 13 9.25 11.98 17.49
C ASP A 13 9.80 11.20 18.68
N ALA A 14 9.29 10.01 18.99
CA ALA A 14 9.85 9.17 20.04
C ALA A 14 11.27 8.68 19.74
N MET A 15 11.62 8.48 18.47
CA MET A 15 13.00 8.15 18.08
C MET A 15 13.90 9.38 18.19
N GLN A 16 13.46 10.56 17.72
CA GLN A 16 14.22 11.82 17.86
C GLN A 16 14.36 12.20 19.34
N GLU A 17 13.29 12.08 20.10
CA GLU A 17 13.28 12.35 21.54
C GLU A 17 14.14 11.33 22.30
N GLY A 18 14.09 10.06 21.93
CA GLY A 18 15.00 9.04 22.41
C GLY A 18 16.45 9.39 22.13
N ALA A 19 16.79 9.74 20.89
CA ALA A 19 18.14 10.19 20.52
C ALA A 19 18.57 11.47 21.26
N ARG A 20 17.66 12.39 21.49
CA ARG A 20 17.90 13.61 22.29
C ARG A 20 18.25 13.24 23.74
N ILE A 21 17.48 12.32 24.32
CA ILE A 21 17.69 11.83 25.68
C ILE A 21 19.01 11.08 25.80
N HIS A 22 19.34 10.18 24.86
CA HIS A 22 20.62 9.49 24.83
C HIS A 22 21.79 10.50 24.88
N LYS A 23 21.81 11.46 23.93
CA LYS A 23 22.84 12.52 23.89
C LYS A 23 22.90 13.34 25.18
N LYS A 24 21.76 13.64 25.80
CA LYS A 24 21.69 14.41 27.05
C LYS A 24 22.25 13.64 28.25
N ILE A 25 21.95 12.33 28.35
CA ILE A 25 22.47 11.45 29.38
C ILE A 25 23.96 11.26 29.18
N GLN A 26 24.41 10.90 27.98
CA GLN A 26 25.82 10.72 27.62
C GLN A 26 26.67 11.95 27.94
N ARG A 27 26.18 13.19 27.67
CA ARG A 27 26.86 14.45 28.02
C ARG A 27 27.02 14.70 29.53
N LYS A 28 26.18 14.08 30.36
CA LYS A 28 26.26 14.21 31.83
C LYS A 28 27.14 13.17 32.49
N MET A 29 27.64 12.21 31.69
CA MET A 29 28.53 11.15 32.20
C MET A 29 29.94 11.68 32.46
N LYS A 30 30.70 11.00 33.32
CA LYS A 30 32.06 11.38 33.73
C LYS A 30 33.07 11.24 32.56
N SER A 31 34.22 11.87 32.72
CA SER A 31 35.37 11.68 31.81
C SER A 31 35.76 10.19 31.79
N GLY A 32 35.86 9.61 30.60
CA GLY A 32 36.07 8.19 30.39
C GLY A 32 34.85 7.38 29.92
N TYR A 33 33.70 8.03 29.81
CA TYR A 33 32.54 7.45 29.16
C TYR A 33 32.69 7.55 27.63
N GLN A 34 32.67 6.38 26.97
CA GLN A 34 32.72 6.26 25.52
C GLN A 34 31.28 6.08 25.01
N ALA A 35 30.76 7.06 24.29
CA ALA A 35 29.41 7.01 23.73
C ALA A 35 29.37 6.39 22.33
N GLU A 36 28.28 5.72 21.99
CA GLU A 36 28.01 5.18 20.65
C GLU A 36 29.11 4.26 20.11
N VAL A 37 29.52 3.27 20.91
CA VAL A 37 30.64 2.37 20.58
C VAL A 37 30.14 1.26 19.65
N ALA A 38 30.70 1.18 18.44
CA ALA A 38 30.42 0.11 17.51
C ALA A 38 31.11 -1.18 17.95
N LEU A 39 30.39 -2.27 17.99
CA LEU A 39 30.85 -3.60 18.44
C LEU A 39 30.47 -4.63 17.38
N SER A 40 31.36 -5.60 17.13
CA SER A 40 31.13 -6.68 16.20
C SER A 40 31.91 -7.91 16.58
N ILE A 41 31.32 -9.08 16.45
CA ILE A 41 32.00 -10.37 16.65
C ILE A 41 31.51 -11.38 15.63
N ILE A 42 32.42 -12.20 15.09
CA ILE A 42 32.10 -13.33 14.21
C ILE A 42 32.26 -14.60 15.02
N VAL A 43 31.22 -15.39 15.11
CA VAL A 43 31.16 -16.62 15.93
C VAL A 43 30.93 -17.83 15.04
N PRO A 44 31.84 -18.78 14.96
CA PRO A 44 31.64 -20.05 14.26
C PRO A 44 30.62 -20.92 15.02
N ILE A 45 29.60 -21.39 14.31
CA ILE A 45 28.54 -22.24 14.85
C ILE A 45 28.43 -23.51 14.00
N SER A 46 28.24 -24.64 14.72
CA SER A 46 27.88 -25.91 14.08
C SER A 46 26.43 -26.24 14.46
N TYR A 47 25.55 -26.40 13.48
CA TYR A 47 24.17 -26.79 13.68
C TYR A 47 23.71 -27.72 12.58
N ASP A 48 23.11 -28.87 12.93
CA ASP A 48 22.49 -29.81 12.02
C ASP A 48 23.39 -30.16 10.80
N ASP A 49 24.63 -30.60 11.11
CA ASP A 49 25.67 -31.01 10.15
C ASP A 49 26.22 -29.92 9.22
N ILE A 50 25.88 -28.66 9.43
CA ILE A 50 26.51 -27.54 8.72
C ILE A 50 27.28 -26.63 9.65
N ASN A 51 28.42 -26.11 9.13
CA ASN A 51 29.25 -25.12 9.81
C ASN A 51 29.09 -23.77 9.10
N PHE A 52 28.83 -22.73 9.86
CA PHE A 52 28.69 -21.38 9.35
C PHE A 52 29.12 -20.36 10.42
N GLU A 53 29.22 -19.12 10.02
CA GLU A 53 29.59 -18.03 10.92
C GLU A 53 28.37 -17.10 11.10
N ILE A 54 28.13 -16.70 12.37
CA ILE A 54 27.15 -15.67 12.70
C ILE A 54 27.93 -14.40 13.06
N CYS A 55 27.71 -13.33 12.31
CA CYS A 55 28.19 -11.99 12.65
C CYS A 55 27.15 -11.32 13.55
N VAL A 56 27.55 -11.00 14.78
CA VAL A 56 26.75 -10.21 15.72
C VAL A 56 27.35 -8.83 15.81
N GLU A 57 26.61 -7.83 15.38
CA GLU A 57 27.07 -6.44 15.39
C GLU A 57 26.01 -5.50 15.98
N GLY A 58 26.46 -4.40 16.50
CA GLY A 58 25.60 -3.35 17.02
C GLY A 58 26.37 -2.17 17.56
N ARG A 59 25.67 -1.28 18.24
CA ARG A 59 26.24 -0.09 18.83
C ARG A 59 25.76 0.07 20.25
N ALA A 60 26.68 -0.04 21.23
CA ALA A 60 26.39 0.22 22.62
C ALA A 60 26.19 1.73 22.85
N ASP A 61 25.16 2.12 23.61
CA ASP A 61 24.89 3.51 23.94
C ASP A 61 26.06 4.13 24.71
N GLY A 62 26.72 3.33 25.57
CA GLY A 62 27.91 3.78 26.25
C GLY A 62 28.72 2.68 26.90
N ILE A 63 30.01 2.93 27.05
CA ILE A 63 30.94 2.08 27.79
C ILE A 63 31.75 2.95 28.75
N PHE A 64 31.87 2.56 30.01
CA PHE A 64 32.63 3.29 31.00
C PHE A 64 33.33 2.33 31.98
N THR A 65 34.27 2.85 32.75
CA THR A 65 35.02 2.11 33.78
C THR A 65 34.74 2.71 35.14
N ASP A 66 34.49 1.85 36.13
CA ASP A 66 34.39 2.20 37.54
C ASP A 66 35.28 1.30 38.41
N GLU A 67 35.05 1.26 39.71
CA GLU A 67 35.81 0.44 40.67
C GLU A 67 35.66 -1.07 40.43
N THR A 68 34.60 -1.50 39.73
CA THR A 68 34.28 -2.90 39.40
C THR A 68 34.83 -3.32 38.03
N GLY A 69 35.34 -2.37 37.24
CA GLY A 69 35.85 -2.60 35.90
C GLY A 69 35.04 -1.94 34.81
N TYR A 70 35.04 -2.54 33.60
CA TYR A 70 34.25 -2.03 32.47
C TYR A 70 32.77 -2.31 32.64
N ASN A 71 31.95 -1.36 32.21
CA ASN A 71 30.51 -1.43 32.25
C ASN A 71 29.93 -1.03 30.90
N ILE A 72 28.93 -1.78 30.41
CA ILE A 72 28.06 -1.41 29.30
C ILE A 72 26.89 -0.58 29.84
N ASP A 73 26.59 0.58 29.26
CA ASP A 73 25.41 1.38 29.59
C ASP A 73 24.42 1.33 28.41
N GLU A 74 23.27 0.76 28.62
CA GLU A 74 22.18 0.74 27.63
C GLU A 74 21.07 1.67 28.11
N ILE A 75 20.79 2.71 27.29
CA ILE A 75 19.88 3.79 27.64
C ILE A 75 18.53 3.59 26.93
N LYS A 76 17.43 3.66 27.66
CA LYS A 76 16.09 3.55 27.11
C LYS A 76 15.19 4.69 27.61
N GLY A 77 14.70 5.48 26.66
CA GLY A 77 13.62 6.42 26.91
C GLY A 77 12.28 5.69 27.08
N VAL A 78 11.54 5.99 28.13
CA VAL A 78 10.25 5.38 28.42
C VAL A 78 9.20 6.44 28.81
N TYR A 79 7.96 6.23 28.40
CA TYR A 79 6.83 7.08 28.80
C TYR A 79 6.12 6.58 30.06
N ARG A 80 6.37 5.32 30.47
CA ARG A 80 5.79 4.74 31.67
C ARG A 80 6.54 5.20 32.91
N GLU A 81 5.80 5.34 34.01
CA GLU A 81 6.35 5.69 35.32
C GLU A 81 7.50 4.75 35.74
N LEU A 82 8.65 5.32 36.10
CA LEU A 82 9.84 4.55 36.48
C LEU A 82 9.62 3.64 37.71
N ALA A 83 8.69 4.03 38.59
CA ALA A 83 8.31 3.23 39.75
C ALA A 83 7.70 1.86 39.35
N SER A 84 7.06 1.79 38.18
CA SER A 84 6.47 0.54 37.66
C SER A 84 7.48 -0.43 37.05
N ILE A 85 8.72 0.01 36.86
CA ILE A 85 9.81 -0.83 36.34
C ILE A 85 10.57 -1.40 37.52
N GLU A 86 10.19 -2.56 37.99
CA GLU A 86 10.85 -3.21 39.14
C GLU A 86 12.16 -3.88 38.74
N ASN A 87 12.21 -4.46 37.53
CA ASN A 87 13.40 -5.13 36.96
C ASN A 87 13.63 -4.64 35.54
N PRO A 88 14.85 -4.75 34.99
CA PRO A 88 15.12 -4.49 33.60
C PRO A 88 14.19 -5.30 32.66
N ILE A 89 13.76 -4.68 31.55
CA ILE A 89 13.01 -5.42 30.53
C ILE A 89 13.97 -6.39 29.87
N GLU A 90 13.62 -7.67 29.80
CA GLU A 90 14.50 -8.75 29.33
C GLU A 90 15.11 -8.48 27.94
N VAL A 91 14.34 -7.99 26.99
CA VAL A 91 14.84 -7.67 25.63
C VAL A 91 15.92 -6.58 25.66
N HIS A 92 15.73 -5.54 26.49
CA HIS A 92 16.74 -4.49 26.62
C HIS A 92 17.98 -5.01 27.33
N ARG A 93 17.80 -5.82 28.37
CA ARG A 93 18.90 -6.47 29.09
C ARG A 93 19.67 -7.41 28.16
N ALA A 94 19.01 -8.22 27.36
CA ALA A 94 19.64 -9.10 26.38
C ALA A 94 20.52 -8.34 25.38
N GLN A 95 20.09 -7.16 24.92
CA GLN A 95 20.88 -6.30 24.05
C GLN A 95 22.18 -5.86 24.74
N ALA A 96 22.09 -5.38 25.98
CA ALA A 96 23.26 -4.99 26.76
C ALA A 96 24.20 -6.18 27.07
N LEU A 97 23.66 -7.38 27.30
CA LEU A 97 24.44 -8.60 27.49
C LEU A 97 25.23 -8.99 26.23
N CYS A 98 24.62 -8.86 25.01
CA CYS A 98 25.34 -9.09 23.76
C CYS A 98 26.54 -8.14 23.64
N TYR A 99 26.34 -6.86 23.90
CA TYR A 99 27.42 -5.88 23.85
C TYR A 99 28.49 -6.16 24.91
N GLY A 100 28.07 -6.56 26.12
CA GLY A 100 28.96 -6.97 27.21
C GLY A 100 29.85 -8.15 26.82
N TYR A 101 29.27 -9.15 26.16
CA TYR A 101 30.03 -10.32 25.70
C TYR A 101 31.06 -9.91 24.64
N ILE A 102 30.67 -9.13 23.63
CA ILE A 102 31.59 -8.69 22.57
C ILE A 102 32.77 -7.92 23.17
N TRP A 103 32.48 -6.93 24.04
CA TRP A 103 33.52 -6.12 24.69
C TRP A 103 34.43 -6.94 25.59
N ALA A 104 33.86 -7.87 26.35
CA ALA A 104 34.62 -8.73 27.22
C ALA A 104 35.57 -9.68 26.47
N CYS A 105 35.14 -10.19 25.30
CA CYS A 105 36.00 -10.99 24.41
C CYS A 105 37.14 -10.16 23.85
N GLU A 106 36.88 -8.96 23.35
CA GLU A 106 37.91 -8.09 22.77
C GLU A 106 38.97 -7.67 23.76
N HIS A 107 38.61 -7.50 25.04
CA HIS A 107 39.50 -7.01 26.12
C HIS A 107 39.95 -8.11 27.09
N SER A 108 39.62 -9.38 26.83
CA SER A 108 39.98 -10.55 27.68
C SER A 108 39.61 -10.33 29.14
N LEU A 109 38.38 -9.89 29.40
CA LEU A 109 37.88 -9.58 30.75
C LEU A 109 37.37 -10.84 31.46
N GLU A 110 37.55 -10.91 32.77
CA GLU A 110 36.99 -12.00 33.64
C GLU A 110 35.50 -11.82 33.93
N GLY A 111 34.96 -10.63 33.66
CA GLY A 111 33.55 -10.29 33.80
C GLY A 111 33.31 -8.82 33.45
N ILE A 112 32.07 -8.41 33.38
CA ILE A 112 31.69 -7.08 32.99
C ILE A 112 30.44 -6.61 33.73
N GLY A 113 30.36 -5.29 33.98
CA GLY A 113 29.17 -4.65 34.50
C GLY A 113 28.18 -4.35 33.41
N ILE A 114 26.90 -4.48 33.68
CA ILE A 114 25.77 -4.12 32.82
C ILE A 114 24.95 -3.07 33.55
N GLN A 115 24.84 -1.90 32.99
CA GLN A 115 23.99 -0.82 33.47
C GLN A 115 22.80 -0.63 32.50
N MET A 116 21.59 -0.77 33.00
CA MET A 116 20.37 -0.41 32.27
C MET A 116 19.88 0.94 32.75
N THR A 117 19.92 1.95 31.90
CA THR A 117 19.51 3.32 32.19
C THR A 117 18.15 3.62 31.57
N TYR A 118 17.09 3.67 32.38
CA TYR A 118 15.75 4.09 31.97
C TYR A 118 15.54 5.58 32.26
N CYS A 119 15.12 6.34 31.27
CA CYS A 119 14.78 7.75 31.42
C CYS A 119 13.29 7.95 31.09
N HIS A 120 12.54 8.54 32.02
CA HIS A 120 11.18 8.94 31.78
C HIS A 120 11.16 10.18 30.89
N ILE A 121 10.67 10.03 29.66
CA ILE A 121 10.77 11.05 28.61
C ILE A 121 10.15 12.40 29.07
N PRO A 122 8.92 12.46 29.66
CA PRO A 122 8.31 13.73 30.06
C PRO A 122 9.00 14.45 31.22
N THR A 123 9.49 13.72 32.24
CA THR A 123 10.09 14.32 33.43
C THR A 123 11.61 14.32 33.43
N GLU A 124 12.24 13.57 32.50
CA GLU A 124 13.68 13.32 32.40
C GLU A 124 14.28 12.72 33.68
N GLU A 125 13.47 12.12 34.54
CA GLU A 125 13.92 11.31 35.66
C GLU A 125 14.61 10.05 35.18
N ILE A 126 15.63 9.59 35.93
CA ILE A 126 16.44 8.46 35.54
C ILE A 126 16.41 7.40 36.63
N LYS A 127 16.21 6.13 36.23
CA LYS A 127 16.35 4.94 37.04
C LYS A 127 17.39 4.02 36.44
N ARG A 128 18.34 3.55 37.27
CA ARG A 128 19.41 2.66 36.81
C ARG A 128 19.34 1.32 37.56
N PHE A 129 19.62 0.26 36.78
CA PHE A 129 19.84 -1.09 37.32
C PHE A 129 21.24 -1.50 36.93
N ASN A 130 21.99 -1.96 37.89
CA ASN A 130 23.39 -2.40 37.72
C ASN A 130 23.51 -3.85 38.13
N GLU A 131 24.21 -4.66 37.34
CA GLU A 131 24.58 -6.02 37.64
C GLU A 131 26.01 -6.27 37.16
N TYR A 132 26.72 -7.19 37.81
CA TYR A 132 28.01 -7.67 37.35
C TYR A 132 27.88 -9.14 36.98
N ILE A 133 28.41 -9.52 35.83
CA ILE A 133 28.31 -10.89 35.31
C ILE A 133 29.73 -11.39 35.00
N ASP A 134 30.06 -12.55 35.52
CA ASP A 134 31.33 -13.22 35.19
C ASP A 134 31.28 -13.71 33.73
N PHE A 135 32.47 -13.76 33.12
CA PHE A 135 32.61 -14.06 31.69
C PHE A 135 32.02 -15.44 31.32
N LYS A 136 32.21 -16.46 32.16
CA LYS A 136 31.71 -17.82 31.86
C LYS A 136 30.16 -17.87 31.81
N THR A 137 29.51 -17.16 32.72
CA THR A 137 28.07 -17.08 32.78
C THR A 137 27.54 -16.29 31.55
N LEU A 138 28.21 -15.20 31.19
CA LEU A 138 27.87 -14.38 30.03
C LEU A 138 28.08 -15.15 28.73
N GLU A 139 29.20 -15.86 28.60
CA GLU A 139 29.51 -16.70 27.44
C GLU A 139 28.49 -17.81 27.27
N LYS A 140 28.12 -18.51 28.32
CA LYS A 140 27.10 -19.57 28.29
C LYS A 140 25.75 -19.01 27.79
N TRP A 141 25.31 -17.88 28.35
CA TRP A 141 24.06 -17.22 27.95
C TRP A 141 24.10 -16.78 26.48
N PHE A 142 25.24 -16.22 26.04
CA PHE A 142 25.39 -15.75 24.65
C PHE A 142 25.35 -16.92 23.66
N TYR A 143 26.01 -18.04 23.94
CA TYR A 143 25.95 -19.21 23.08
C TYR A 143 24.59 -19.90 23.10
N GLU A 144 23.86 -19.88 24.21
CA GLU A 144 22.48 -20.38 24.29
C GLU A 144 21.58 -19.54 23.36
N LEU A 145 21.71 -18.21 23.39
CA LEU A 145 20.97 -17.32 22.48
C LEU A 145 21.32 -17.57 21.01
N LEU A 146 22.62 -17.70 20.70
CA LEU A 146 23.04 -18.01 19.32
C LEU A 146 22.54 -19.37 18.85
N HIS A 147 22.49 -20.37 19.73
CA HIS A 147 22.01 -21.71 19.39
C HIS A 147 20.51 -21.73 19.06
N GLU A 148 19.71 -20.92 19.75
CA GLU A 148 18.30 -20.71 19.40
C GLU A 148 18.13 -20.04 18.02
N TYR A 149 19.00 -19.12 17.66
CA TYR A 149 19.00 -18.49 16.34
C TYR A 149 19.56 -19.41 15.25
N ALA A 150 20.49 -20.28 15.60
CA ALA A 150 21.19 -21.15 14.63
C ALA A 150 20.25 -22.07 13.84
N LYS A 151 19.11 -22.49 14.41
CA LYS A 151 18.10 -23.28 13.70
C LYS A 151 17.53 -22.51 12.49
N TRP A 152 17.33 -21.19 12.63
CA TRP A 152 16.84 -20.32 11.57
C TRP A 152 17.90 -20.07 10.50
N ALA A 153 19.11 -19.74 10.91
CA ALA A 153 20.22 -19.50 10.00
C ALA A 153 20.59 -20.78 9.20
N SER A 154 20.65 -21.94 9.87
CA SER A 154 20.85 -23.22 9.21
C SER A 154 19.76 -23.53 8.18
N TRP A 155 18.51 -23.32 8.54
CA TRP A 155 17.39 -23.51 7.61
C TRP A 155 17.48 -22.57 6.42
N GLU A 156 17.77 -21.29 6.62
CA GLU A 156 17.89 -20.28 5.56
C GLU A 156 19.01 -20.61 4.57
N LEU A 157 20.19 -21.01 5.07
CA LEU A 157 21.32 -21.42 4.21
C LEU A 157 20.95 -22.64 3.34
N LYS A 158 20.36 -23.69 3.95
CA LYS A 158 19.90 -24.89 3.21
C LYS A 158 18.82 -24.54 2.19
N TRP A 159 17.90 -23.61 2.57
CA TRP A 159 16.85 -23.16 1.66
C TRP A 159 17.42 -22.39 0.48
N HIS A 160 18.32 -21.46 0.69
CA HIS A 160 18.95 -20.68 -0.38
C HIS A 160 19.73 -21.56 -1.34
N GLU A 161 20.45 -22.55 -0.83
CA GLU A 161 21.15 -23.52 -1.68
C GLU A 161 20.17 -24.33 -2.55
N LYS A 162 19.13 -24.93 -1.94
CA LYS A 162 18.07 -25.67 -2.62
C LYS A 162 17.40 -24.83 -3.71
N ARG A 163 17.01 -23.61 -3.36
CA ARG A 163 16.42 -22.63 -4.27
C ARG A 163 17.33 -22.33 -5.46
N ASN A 164 18.56 -21.90 -5.21
CA ASN A 164 19.49 -21.49 -6.25
C ASN A 164 19.82 -22.64 -7.22
N ILE A 165 20.00 -23.86 -6.71
CA ILE A 165 20.19 -25.05 -7.53
C ILE A 165 18.97 -25.29 -8.44
N SER A 166 17.76 -25.18 -7.91
CA SER A 166 16.52 -25.39 -8.68
C SER A 166 16.32 -24.37 -9.79
N ILE A 167 16.74 -23.12 -9.57
CA ILE A 167 16.57 -22.03 -10.53
C ILE A 167 17.64 -22.06 -11.65
N LYS A 168 18.83 -22.60 -11.37
CA LYS A 168 20.00 -22.47 -12.26
C LYS A 168 19.72 -22.86 -13.69
N ASN A 169 18.98 -23.92 -13.93
CA ASN A 169 18.73 -24.49 -15.26
C ASN A 169 17.30 -24.28 -15.78
N ILE A 170 16.51 -23.45 -15.12
CA ILE A 170 15.12 -23.23 -15.54
C ILE A 170 15.09 -22.53 -16.89
N GLU A 171 14.22 -23.00 -17.76
CA GLU A 171 13.85 -22.36 -19.04
C GLU A 171 12.49 -21.67 -18.90
N PHE A 172 12.19 -20.78 -19.83
CA PHE A 172 10.89 -20.14 -19.86
C PHE A 172 9.78 -21.19 -20.09
N PRO A 173 8.72 -21.23 -19.26
CA PRO A 173 7.79 -22.35 -19.22
C PRO A 173 6.87 -22.50 -20.44
N PHE A 174 6.92 -21.58 -21.39
CA PHE A 174 6.07 -21.55 -22.57
C PHE A 174 6.88 -21.28 -23.86
N GLU A 175 6.28 -21.56 -25.01
CA GLU A 175 6.77 -20.97 -26.26
C GLU A 175 6.61 -19.44 -26.21
N TYR A 176 7.65 -18.73 -26.63
CA TYR A 176 7.61 -17.27 -26.61
C TYR A 176 6.61 -16.71 -27.62
N ARG A 177 5.69 -15.90 -27.13
CA ARG A 177 4.84 -15.06 -27.98
C ARG A 177 5.64 -13.91 -28.59
N PRO A 178 5.16 -13.30 -29.71
CA PRO A 178 5.79 -12.12 -30.28
C PRO A 178 6.06 -11.03 -29.24
N GLY A 179 7.29 -10.51 -29.19
CA GLY A 179 7.72 -9.48 -28.24
C GLY A 179 8.04 -9.98 -26.82
N GLN A 180 7.59 -11.16 -26.40
CA GLN A 180 7.75 -11.67 -25.04
C GLN A 180 9.23 -11.94 -24.68
N ASN A 181 10.00 -12.50 -25.58
CA ASN A 181 11.44 -12.71 -25.38
C ASN A 181 12.19 -11.38 -25.17
N THR A 182 11.79 -10.33 -25.87
CA THR A 182 12.37 -8.98 -25.71
C THR A 182 12.06 -8.43 -24.32
N LEU A 183 10.85 -8.66 -23.80
CA LEU A 183 10.47 -8.27 -22.44
C LEU A 183 11.30 -9.00 -21.39
N VAL A 184 11.38 -10.33 -21.48
CA VAL A 184 12.17 -11.17 -20.55
C VAL A 184 13.62 -10.72 -20.50
N LYS A 185 14.25 -10.51 -21.68
CA LYS A 185 15.63 -9.99 -21.77
C LYS A 185 15.75 -8.58 -21.21
N GLY A 186 14.80 -7.71 -21.50
CA GLY A 186 14.78 -6.32 -21.02
C GLY A 186 14.70 -6.26 -19.49
N VAL A 187 13.84 -7.06 -18.87
CA VAL A 187 13.72 -7.16 -17.41
C VAL A 187 15.02 -7.65 -16.79
N TYR A 188 15.58 -8.76 -17.29
CA TYR A 188 16.83 -9.31 -16.77
C TYR A 188 18.00 -8.32 -16.89
N GLN A 189 18.15 -7.66 -18.04
CA GLN A 189 19.18 -6.63 -18.26
C GLN A 189 19.01 -5.43 -17.31
N THR A 190 17.77 -5.04 -17.01
CA THR A 190 17.47 -3.95 -16.07
C THR A 190 17.89 -4.31 -14.66
N ILE A 191 17.61 -5.55 -14.22
CA ILE A 191 18.05 -6.07 -12.93
C ILE A 191 19.57 -6.06 -12.81
N LEU A 192 20.26 -6.54 -13.85
CA LEU A 192 21.72 -6.58 -13.91
C LEU A 192 22.32 -5.17 -13.78
N ARG A 193 21.74 -4.19 -14.48
CA ARG A 193 22.22 -2.80 -14.53
C ARG A 193 21.74 -1.92 -13.37
N LYS A 194 20.93 -2.43 -12.46
CA LYS A 194 20.36 -1.69 -11.31
C LYS A 194 19.59 -0.43 -11.74
N LYS A 195 18.74 -0.55 -12.76
CA LYS A 195 17.96 0.53 -13.35
C LYS A 195 16.46 0.34 -13.12
N ARG A 196 15.65 1.27 -13.62
CA ARG A 196 14.18 1.17 -13.67
C ARG A 196 13.75 0.87 -15.11
N LEU A 197 12.69 0.09 -15.25
CA LEU A 197 12.09 -0.24 -16.53
C LEU A 197 10.59 0.02 -16.48
N TYR A 198 10.11 0.74 -17.48
CA TYR A 198 8.70 1.04 -17.68
C TYR A 198 8.22 0.28 -18.90
N ILE A 199 7.28 -0.64 -18.70
CA ILE A 199 6.77 -1.54 -19.74
C ILE A 199 5.33 -1.18 -20.06
N GLU A 200 5.09 -0.74 -21.28
CA GLU A 200 3.77 -0.73 -21.87
C GLU A 200 3.57 -2.03 -22.63
N ALA A 201 2.67 -2.87 -22.16
CA ALA A 201 2.39 -4.14 -22.79
C ALA A 201 0.89 -4.45 -22.78
N PRO A 202 0.26 -4.65 -23.95
CA PRO A 202 -1.14 -5.00 -24.07
C PRO A 202 -1.52 -6.24 -23.24
N THR A 203 -2.81 -6.44 -23.02
CA THR A 203 -3.31 -7.70 -22.45
C THR A 203 -2.95 -8.87 -23.34
N GLY A 204 -2.75 -10.06 -22.75
CA GLY A 204 -2.42 -11.28 -23.52
C GLY A 204 -0.95 -11.52 -23.81
N VAL A 205 -0.07 -10.53 -23.68
CA VAL A 205 1.40 -10.70 -23.86
C VAL A 205 2.02 -11.61 -22.79
N GLY A 206 1.32 -11.86 -21.68
CA GLY A 206 1.88 -12.61 -20.55
C GLY A 206 2.83 -11.79 -19.70
N LYS A 207 2.49 -10.53 -19.41
CA LYS A 207 3.29 -9.59 -18.59
C LYS A 207 3.82 -10.22 -17.31
N THR A 208 2.95 -10.84 -16.53
CA THR A 208 3.26 -11.37 -15.20
C THR A 208 4.38 -12.41 -15.25
N ILE A 209 4.26 -13.44 -16.09
CA ILE A 209 5.31 -14.47 -16.20
C ILE A 209 6.59 -13.91 -16.85
N SER A 210 6.46 -12.94 -17.77
CA SER A 210 7.60 -12.31 -18.44
C SER A 210 8.39 -11.36 -17.55
N THR A 211 7.82 -10.95 -16.41
CA THR A 211 8.52 -10.15 -15.39
C THR A 211 8.98 -11.01 -14.21
N ILE A 212 8.18 -11.98 -13.76
CA ILE A 212 8.53 -12.88 -12.64
C ILE A 212 9.67 -13.83 -13.04
N PHE A 213 9.60 -14.49 -14.20
CA PHE A 213 10.63 -15.47 -14.63
C PHE A 213 12.05 -14.89 -14.63
N PRO A 214 12.34 -13.75 -15.31
CA PRO A 214 13.69 -13.19 -15.30
C PRO A 214 14.10 -12.66 -13.91
N ALA A 215 13.18 -12.24 -13.08
CA ALA A 215 13.47 -11.84 -11.70
C ALA A 215 13.85 -13.03 -10.81
N VAL A 216 13.14 -14.15 -10.95
CA VAL A 216 13.50 -15.43 -10.29
C VAL A 216 14.84 -15.94 -10.80
N LYS A 217 15.08 -15.88 -12.12
CA LYS A 217 16.39 -16.25 -12.71
C LYS A 217 17.54 -15.44 -12.11
N ALA A 218 17.36 -14.13 -11.99
CA ALA A 218 18.34 -13.23 -11.37
C ALA A 218 18.57 -13.57 -9.88
N MET A 219 17.54 -14.00 -9.16
CA MET A 219 17.67 -14.46 -7.77
C MET A 219 18.53 -15.73 -7.67
N GLY A 220 18.35 -16.69 -8.58
CA GLY A 220 19.20 -17.90 -8.64
C GLY A 220 20.67 -17.61 -8.95
N GLU A 221 20.97 -16.43 -9.49
CA GLU A 221 22.33 -15.92 -9.72
C GLU A 221 22.80 -14.94 -8.62
N GLU A 222 22.12 -14.94 -7.48
CA GLU A 222 22.42 -14.12 -6.30
C GLU A 222 22.40 -12.59 -6.56
N LEU A 223 21.74 -12.17 -7.63
CA LEU A 223 21.56 -10.75 -7.93
C LEU A 223 20.43 -10.12 -7.10
N SER A 224 19.59 -10.92 -6.48
CA SER A 224 18.50 -10.44 -5.62
C SER A 224 18.27 -11.38 -4.46
N GLU A 225 17.98 -10.80 -3.31
CA GLU A 225 17.63 -11.54 -2.09
C GLU A 225 16.11 -11.75 -1.98
N LYS A 226 15.32 -10.81 -2.47
CA LYS A 226 13.86 -10.82 -2.30
C LYS A 226 13.14 -10.12 -3.44
N LEU A 227 11.98 -10.65 -3.81
CA LEU A 227 11.05 -10.06 -4.77
C LEU A 227 9.85 -9.44 -4.04
N PHE A 228 9.46 -8.23 -4.43
CA PHE A 228 8.20 -7.61 -4.05
C PHE A 228 7.32 -7.47 -5.28
N TYR A 229 6.28 -8.30 -5.38
CA TYR A 229 5.25 -8.17 -6.40
C TYR A 229 4.10 -7.35 -5.86
N LEU A 230 3.96 -6.14 -6.38
CA LEU A 230 3.05 -5.12 -5.83
C LEU A 230 1.93 -4.82 -6.82
N THR A 231 0.69 -4.85 -6.34
CA THR A 231 -0.50 -4.59 -7.15
C THR A 231 -1.69 -4.13 -6.32
N ALA A 232 -2.52 -3.23 -6.86
CA ALA A 232 -3.68 -2.70 -6.15
C ALA A 232 -4.85 -3.69 -6.00
N LYS A 233 -4.88 -4.81 -6.77
CA LYS A 233 -6.07 -5.65 -6.91
C LYS A 233 -5.87 -7.10 -6.50
N THR A 234 -6.91 -7.67 -5.89
CA THR A 234 -6.91 -9.09 -5.46
C THR A 234 -6.74 -10.05 -6.65
N ILE A 235 -7.41 -9.80 -7.78
CA ILE A 235 -7.33 -10.65 -8.99
C ILE A 235 -5.91 -10.71 -9.55
N THR A 236 -5.20 -9.59 -9.60
CA THR A 236 -3.81 -9.57 -10.09
C THR A 236 -2.84 -10.27 -9.14
N ARG A 237 -3.16 -10.36 -7.84
CA ARG A 237 -2.41 -11.19 -6.88
C ARG A 237 -2.55 -12.68 -7.21
N THR A 238 -3.74 -13.16 -7.55
CA THR A 238 -3.97 -14.55 -7.97
C THR A 238 -3.16 -14.87 -9.23
N VAL A 239 -3.14 -13.96 -10.22
CA VAL A 239 -2.34 -14.14 -11.45
C VAL A 239 -0.83 -14.23 -11.13
N ALA A 240 -0.35 -13.49 -10.14
CA ALA A 240 1.05 -13.62 -9.68
C ALA A 240 1.30 -14.97 -8.98
N GLN A 241 0.38 -15.42 -8.11
CA GLN A 241 0.44 -16.74 -7.50
C GLN A 241 0.50 -17.85 -8.57
N ASP A 242 -0.37 -17.77 -9.57
CA ASP A 242 -0.39 -18.74 -10.68
C ASP A 242 0.95 -18.76 -11.45
N ALA A 243 1.56 -17.58 -11.66
CA ALA A 243 2.86 -17.51 -12.32
C ALA A 243 3.98 -18.16 -11.48
N PHE A 244 3.98 -17.99 -10.16
CA PHE A 244 4.90 -18.70 -9.27
C PHE A 244 4.62 -20.21 -9.23
N ASN A 245 3.34 -20.62 -9.19
CA ASN A 245 2.94 -22.02 -9.24
C ASN A 245 3.43 -22.70 -10.53
N ILE A 246 3.27 -22.05 -11.70
CA ILE A 246 3.80 -22.53 -12.97
C ILE A 246 5.30 -22.77 -12.92
N LEU A 247 6.08 -21.88 -12.29
CA LEU A 247 7.52 -22.08 -12.14
C LEU A 247 7.82 -23.26 -11.20
N SER A 248 7.05 -23.42 -10.14
CA SER A 248 7.20 -24.56 -9.21
C SER A 248 6.86 -25.89 -9.89
N ASP A 249 5.82 -25.93 -10.71
CA ASP A 249 5.44 -27.12 -11.50
C ASP A 249 6.55 -27.50 -12.51
N ASN A 250 7.39 -26.54 -12.88
CA ASN A 250 8.59 -26.74 -13.69
C ASN A 250 9.87 -26.97 -12.86
N GLY A 251 9.73 -27.31 -11.58
CA GLY A 251 10.82 -27.74 -10.70
C GLY A 251 11.57 -26.64 -9.95
N VAL A 252 11.06 -25.41 -9.96
CA VAL A 252 11.62 -24.32 -9.14
C VAL A 252 11.13 -24.44 -7.70
N HIS A 253 12.05 -24.44 -6.75
CA HIS A 253 11.74 -24.23 -5.34
C HIS A 253 11.81 -22.75 -5.01
N LEU A 254 10.67 -22.14 -4.65
CA LEU A 254 10.59 -20.73 -4.30
C LEU A 254 9.46 -20.52 -3.29
N LYS A 255 9.74 -19.81 -2.21
CA LYS A 255 8.73 -19.47 -1.22
C LYS A 255 8.14 -18.08 -1.47
N TYR A 256 6.83 -18.00 -1.47
CA TYR A 256 6.16 -16.70 -1.47
C TYR A 256 5.08 -16.63 -0.38
N VAL A 257 4.83 -15.40 0.08
CA VAL A 257 3.69 -15.08 0.94
C VAL A 257 2.81 -14.03 0.27
N THR A 258 1.49 -14.21 0.38
CA THR A 258 0.52 -13.20 -0.07
C THR A 258 -0.04 -12.45 1.13
N ILE A 259 0.34 -11.17 1.27
CA ILE A 259 -0.15 -10.33 2.35
C ILE A 259 -1.61 -9.95 2.10
N THR A 260 -2.47 -10.32 3.04
CA THR A 260 -3.89 -10.00 3.05
C THR A 260 -4.16 -8.90 4.07
N ALA A 261 -4.99 -7.93 3.72
CA ALA A 261 -5.37 -6.83 4.62
C ALA A 261 -5.99 -7.37 5.92
N LYS A 262 -5.71 -6.68 7.01
CA LYS A 262 -6.06 -7.10 8.37
C LYS A 262 -7.57 -7.37 8.52
N GLU A 263 -8.40 -6.53 7.94
CA GLU A 263 -9.86 -6.62 7.97
C GLU A 263 -10.37 -7.88 7.25
N LYS A 264 -9.60 -8.40 6.28
CA LYS A 264 -9.98 -9.58 5.48
C LYS A 264 -9.50 -10.91 6.07
N ILE A 265 -8.47 -10.89 6.93
CA ILE A 265 -7.88 -12.10 7.51
C ILE A 265 -8.14 -12.22 9.02
N CYS A 266 -8.62 -11.17 9.67
CA CYS A 266 -8.95 -11.19 11.08
C CYS A 266 -10.11 -12.16 11.35
N ILE A 267 -10.08 -12.80 12.53
CA ILE A 267 -11.18 -13.67 12.99
C ILE A 267 -12.44 -12.90 13.41
N PHE A 268 -12.33 -11.58 13.55
CA PHE A 268 -13.44 -10.69 13.91
C PHE A 268 -13.77 -9.79 12.72
N ASP A 269 -15.03 -9.50 12.51
CA ASP A 269 -15.49 -8.57 11.47
C ASP A 269 -14.90 -7.17 11.67
N LYS A 270 -14.71 -6.75 12.92
CA LYS A 270 -13.98 -5.54 13.29
C LYS A 270 -12.74 -5.92 14.12
N PRO A 271 -11.53 -5.70 13.61
CA PRO A 271 -10.30 -6.04 14.32
C PRO A 271 -10.15 -5.29 15.63
N THR A 272 -10.15 -5.97 16.75
CA THR A 272 -9.88 -5.44 18.09
C THR A 272 -8.62 -6.08 18.66
N CYS A 273 -7.47 -5.45 18.39
CA CYS A 273 -6.16 -6.04 18.72
C CYS A 273 -5.73 -5.67 20.15
N ASN A 274 -6.34 -6.31 21.14
CA ASN A 274 -5.88 -6.22 22.53
C ASN A 274 -6.08 -7.55 23.28
N PRO A 275 -5.23 -7.85 24.29
CA PRO A 275 -5.25 -9.12 25.01
C PRO A 275 -6.57 -9.44 25.75
N GLY A 276 -7.35 -8.41 26.08
CA GLY A 276 -8.63 -8.59 26.78
C GLY A 276 -9.80 -8.94 25.86
N SER A 277 -9.67 -8.68 24.54
CA SER A 277 -10.74 -8.89 23.55
C SER A 277 -10.40 -9.96 22.52
N CYS A 278 -9.10 -10.16 22.24
CA CYS A 278 -8.65 -11.10 21.22
C CYS A 278 -7.77 -12.20 21.86
N PRO A 279 -8.21 -13.48 21.85
CA PRO A 279 -7.44 -14.58 22.38
C PRO A 279 -6.12 -14.81 21.64
N ARG A 280 -6.06 -14.47 20.35
CA ARG A 280 -4.85 -14.56 19.53
C ARG A 280 -3.85 -13.43 19.79
N ALA A 281 -4.28 -12.32 20.42
CA ALA A 281 -3.40 -11.25 20.84
C ALA A 281 -2.72 -11.53 22.18
N LEU A 282 -3.36 -12.32 23.06
CA LEU A 282 -2.81 -12.74 24.34
C LEU A 282 -1.68 -13.76 24.11
N GLY A 283 -0.47 -13.45 24.56
CA GLY A 283 0.71 -14.32 24.40
C GLY A 283 1.15 -14.57 22.95
N HIS A 284 0.82 -13.67 22.03
CA HIS A 284 1.17 -13.81 20.60
C HIS A 284 2.67 -13.95 20.39
N PHE A 285 3.47 -13.07 20.98
CA PHE A 285 4.93 -13.06 20.81
C PHE A 285 5.64 -14.24 21.46
N ASP A 286 4.95 -15.01 22.31
CA ASP A 286 5.49 -16.24 22.92
C ASP A 286 5.34 -17.46 21.99
N ARG A 287 4.48 -17.36 20.96
CA ARG A 287 4.13 -18.47 20.07
C ARG A 287 4.41 -18.21 18.58
N VAL A 288 4.55 -16.93 18.18
CA VAL A 288 4.63 -16.58 16.76
C VAL A 288 5.89 -17.12 16.09
N ASN A 289 7.02 -17.19 16.80
CA ASN A 289 8.26 -17.73 16.24
C ASN A 289 8.10 -19.21 15.86
N ASP A 290 7.50 -20.01 16.72
CA ASP A 290 7.23 -21.42 16.43
C ASP A 290 6.22 -21.57 15.25
N ALA A 291 5.20 -20.72 15.19
CA ALA A 291 4.24 -20.70 14.10
C ALA A 291 4.90 -20.34 12.75
N VAL A 292 5.75 -19.33 12.74
CA VAL A 292 6.48 -18.91 11.54
C VAL A 292 7.45 -20.01 11.11
N PHE A 293 8.22 -20.60 12.03
CA PHE A 293 9.14 -21.67 11.71
C PHE A 293 8.44 -22.92 11.17
N ASP A 294 7.30 -23.28 11.76
CA ASP A 294 6.48 -24.41 11.30
C ASP A 294 6.00 -24.18 9.84
N VAL A 295 5.45 -23.00 9.54
CA VAL A 295 4.96 -22.75 8.17
C VAL A 295 6.07 -22.68 7.13
N ILE A 296 7.20 -22.01 7.44
CA ILE A 296 8.28 -21.85 6.44
C ILE A 296 9.03 -23.17 6.18
N THR A 297 9.01 -24.12 7.12
CA THR A 297 9.64 -25.43 6.92
C THR A 297 8.78 -26.40 6.13
N HIS A 298 7.45 -26.24 6.12
CA HIS A 298 6.53 -27.19 5.50
C HIS A 298 5.90 -26.65 4.21
N GLU A 299 5.79 -25.32 4.05
CA GLU A 299 5.07 -24.70 2.93
C GLU A 299 6.00 -23.86 2.03
N GLU A 300 5.77 -23.91 0.74
CA GLU A 300 6.44 -23.03 -0.24
C GLU A 300 5.51 -21.91 -0.73
N HIS A 301 4.21 -22.17 -0.86
CA HIS A 301 3.20 -21.25 -1.38
C HIS A 301 2.27 -20.80 -0.24
N ILE A 302 2.65 -19.72 0.44
CA ILE A 302 1.96 -19.29 1.65
C ILE A 302 0.84 -18.29 1.30
N THR A 303 -0.33 -18.86 0.97
CA THR A 303 -1.56 -18.12 0.67
C THR A 303 -2.30 -17.70 1.94
N ARG A 304 -3.38 -16.93 1.79
CA ARG A 304 -4.27 -16.54 2.90
C ARG A 304 -4.78 -17.74 3.70
N GLU A 305 -5.17 -18.80 2.99
CA GLU A 305 -5.73 -20.02 3.57
C GLU A 305 -4.68 -20.73 4.43
N ILE A 306 -3.46 -20.87 3.92
CA ILE A 306 -2.33 -21.45 4.64
C ILE A 306 -2.01 -20.63 5.90
N VAL A 307 -1.88 -19.30 5.76
CA VAL A 307 -1.68 -18.41 6.92
C VAL A 307 -2.77 -18.59 7.97
N SER A 308 -4.04 -18.68 7.56
CA SER A 308 -5.16 -18.84 8.49
C SER A 308 -5.10 -20.19 9.23
N THR A 309 -4.74 -21.28 8.53
CA THR A 309 -4.61 -22.63 9.10
C THR A 309 -3.51 -22.70 10.16
N TYR A 310 -2.33 -22.19 9.84
CA TYR A 310 -1.21 -22.20 10.81
C TYR A 310 -1.44 -21.22 11.98
N ALA A 311 -2.07 -20.07 11.71
CA ALA A 311 -2.43 -19.14 12.78
C ALA A 311 -3.47 -19.73 13.75
N GLU A 312 -4.40 -20.57 13.27
CA GLU A 312 -5.32 -21.31 14.11
C GLU A 312 -4.59 -22.40 14.92
N LYS A 313 -3.75 -23.21 14.26
CA LYS A 313 -2.94 -24.26 14.89
C LYS A 313 -2.13 -23.75 16.07
N HIS A 314 -1.50 -22.59 15.94
CA HIS A 314 -0.62 -22.00 16.95
C HIS A 314 -1.31 -20.94 17.83
N ASN A 315 -2.59 -20.66 17.60
CA ASN A 315 -3.37 -19.60 18.28
C ASN A 315 -2.66 -18.22 18.26
N VAL A 316 -2.23 -17.77 17.07
CA VAL A 316 -1.58 -16.48 16.84
C VAL A 316 -2.38 -15.60 15.89
N CYS A 317 -2.10 -14.29 15.88
CA CYS A 317 -2.74 -13.37 14.94
C CYS A 317 -2.29 -13.68 13.49
N PRO A 318 -3.20 -14.01 12.56
CA PRO A 318 -2.82 -14.37 11.19
C PRO A 318 -2.19 -13.20 10.43
N PHE A 319 -2.64 -11.97 10.68
CA PHE A 319 -2.07 -10.79 10.04
C PHE A 319 -0.62 -10.53 10.46
N GLU A 320 -0.34 -10.48 11.77
CA GLU A 320 1.02 -10.22 12.28
C GLU A 320 1.97 -11.38 11.93
N MET A 321 1.50 -12.63 12.02
CA MET A 321 2.27 -13.80 11.59
C MET A 321 2.60 -13.72 10.09
N CYS A 322 1.66 -13.28 9.24
CA CYS A 322 1.91 -13.09 7.81
C CYS A 322 3.01 -12.05 7.55
N LEU A 323 3.03 -10.96 8.34
CA LEU A 323 4.11 -9.96 8.26
C LEU A 323 5.46 -10.55 8.69
N ASP A 324 5.51 -11.40 9.74
CA ASP A 324 6.73 -12.04 10.18
C ASP A 324 7.24 -13.08 9.16
N ILE A 325 6.35 -13.85 8.54
CA ILE A 325 6.68 -14.77 7.45
C ILE A 325 7.38 -14.04 6.29
N SER A 326 6.96 -12.79 6.00
CA SER A 326 7.55 -12.01 4.89
C SER A 326 9.07 -11.85 4.99
N THR A 327 9.64 -11.97 6.19
CA THR A 327 11.10 -11.90 6.42
C THR A 327 11.83 -13.11 5.84
N TRP A 328 11.21 -14.30 5.90
CA TRP A 328 11.83 -15.59 5.62
C TRP A 328 11.53 -16.18 4.23
N VAL A 329 10.70 -15.51 3.43
CA VAL A 329 10.33 -15.97 2.08
C VAL A 329 11.08 -15.21 0.99
N ASP A 330 11.17 -15.81 -0.18
CA ASP A 330 11.87 -15.27 -1.35
C ASP A 330 11.05 -14.17 -2.06
N ALA A 331 9.72 -14.28 -2.03
CA ALA A 331 8.83 -13.33 -2.67
C ALA A 331 7.66 -12.90 -1.76
N VAL A 332 7.30 -11.64 -1.84
CA VAL A 332 6.16 -11.04 -1.14
C VAL A 332 5.20 -10.47 -2.17
N ILE A 333 3.98 -10.99 -2.19
CA ILE A 333 2.88 -10.49 -3.02
C ILE A 333 1.99 -9.61 -2.13
N GLY A 334 1.79 -8.35 -2.51
CA GLY A 334 1.01 -7.43 -1.68
C GLY A 334 0.45 -6.22 -2.41
N ASP A 335 -0.23 -5.36 -1.66
CA ASP A 335 -0.68 -4.05 -2.12
C ASP A 335 0.50 -3.06 -2.17
N TYR A 336 0.41 -2.02 -2.99
CA TYR A 336 1.38 -0.93 -3.06
C TYR A 336 1.64 -0.30 -1.68
N ASN A 337 0.62 -0.25 -0.82
CA ASN A 337 0.72 0.32 0.53
C ASN A 337 1.84 -0.33 1.35
N TYR A 338 2.07 -1.64 1.17
CA TYR A 338 3.11 -2.35 1.93
C TYR A 338 4.55 -1.95 1.56
N ALA A 339 4.73 -1.25 0.44
CA ALA A 339 6.04 -0.70 0.06
C ALA A 339 6.10 0.82 0.16
N PHE A 340 5.04 1.54 -0.21
CA PHE A 340 5.10 2.98 -0.48
C PHE A 340 4.35 3.86 0.53
N ASP A 341 3.39 3.32 1.31
CA ASP A 341 2.63 4.12 2.26
C ASP A 341 3.43 4.36 3.56
N PRO A 342 3.72 5.61 3.95
CA PRO A 342 4.47 5.91 5.17
C PRO A 342 3.88 5.28 6.45
N ASN A 343 2.56 5.08 6.47
CA ASN A 343 1.84 4.56 7.63
C ASN A 343 1.69 3.03 7.62
N ALA A 344 1.72 2.40 6.44
CA ALA A 344 1.43 0.98 6.27
C ALA A 344 2.60 0.15 5.71
N CYS A 345 3.69 0.78 5.25
CA CYS A 345 4.82 0.06 4.66
C CYS A 345 5.45 -0.93 5.65
N LEU A 346 6.01 -1.99 5.11
CA LEU A 346 6.78 -2.98 5.85
C LEU A 346 8.09 -2.35 6.36
N LYS A 347 8.03 -1.72 7.54
CA LYS A 347 9.16 -0.97 8.12
C LYS A 347 10.43 -1.81 8.27
N ARG A 348 10.31 -3.13 8.39
CA ARG A 348 11.44 -4.07 8.41
C ARG A 348 12.27 -4.06 7.11
N PHE A 349 11.66 -3.70 5.98
CA PHE A 349 12.30 -3.58 4.68
C PHE A 349 12.46 -2.13 4.22
N PHE A 350 11.52 -1.28 4.57
CA PHE A 350 11.38 0.07 4.02
C PHE A 350 11.38 1.17 5.10
N GLY A 351 11.79 0.86 6.33
CA GLY A 351 11.94 1.86 7.40
C GLY A 351 13.04 2.88 7.11
N THR A 352 13.05 4.00 7.82
CA THR A 352 14.04 5.09 7.65
C THR A 352 15.47 4.61 7.86
N ASP A 353 15.68 3.68 8.77
CA ASP A 353 17.00 3.17 9.17
C ASP A 353 17.48 1.98 8.34
N THR A 354 16.66 1.52 7.36
CA THR A 354 17.06 0.41 6.48
C THR A 354 18.01 0.90 5.40
N THR A 355 19.15 0.21 5.26
CA THR A 355 20.09 0.41 4.15
C THR A 355 19.50 -0.11 2.83
N SER A 356 20.07 0.29 1.71
CA SER A 356 19.71 -0.25 0.40
C SER A 356 20.05 -1.73 0.31
N ASN A 357 19.09 -2.56 -0.07
CA ASN A 357 19.22 -4.01 -0.17
C ASN A 357 19.02 -4.48 -1.63
N ASN A 358 19.32 -5.74 -1.92
CA ASN A 358 19.17 -6.32 -3.25
C ASN A 358 17.72 -6.77 -3.53
N TYR A 359 16.73 -5.90 -3.30
CA TYR A 359 15.33 -6.20 -3.59
C TYR A 359 14.95 -5.85 -5.03
N ILE A 360 14.09 -6.66 -5.65
CA ILE A 360 13.48 -6.37 -6.94
C ILE A 360 12.02 -6.00 -6.71
N PHE A 361 11.60 -4.84 -7.22
CA PHE A 361 10.20 -4.44 -7.25
C PHE A 361 9.59 -4.79 -8.62
N LEU A 362 8.53 -5.59 -8.61
CA LEU A 362 7.67 -5.87 -9.75
C LEU A 362 6.33 -5.19 -9.49
N ILE A 363 6.03 -4.11 -10.21
CA ILE A 363 4.89 -3.23 -9.94
C ILE A 363 3.90 -3.38 -11.07
N ASP A 364 2.85 -4.17 -10.82
CA ASP A 364 1.81 -4.51 -11.78
C ASP A 364 0.68 -3.47 -11.77
N GLU A 365 0.05 -3.26 -12.93
CA GLU A 365 -0.95 -2.22 -13.18
C GLU A 365 -0.50 -0.85 -12.63
N ALA A 366 0.78 -0.56 -12.86
CA ALA A 366 1.49 0.55 -12.24
C ALA A 366 0.92 1.94 -12.60
N HIS A 367 0.04 2.04 -13.61
CA HIS A 367 -0.73 3.26 -13.88
C HIS A 367 -1.59 3.68 -12.67
N ASN A 368 -2.06 2.72 -11.87
CA ASN A 368 -2.83 3.01 -10.65
C ASN A 368 -1.96 3.57 -9.51
N LEU A 369 -0.65 3.32 -9.54
CA LEU A 369 0.23 3.76 -8.47
C LEU A 369 0.34 5.29 -8.39
N VAL A 370 0.18 6.01 -9.50
CA VAL A 370 0.26 7.48 -9.52
C VAL A 370 -0.79 8.10 -8.60
N ASP A 371 -2.06 7.75 -8.81
CA ASP A 371 -3.17 8.30 -8.01
C ASP A 371 -3.14 7.75 -6.58
N ARG A 372 -2.84 6.46 -6.41
CA ARG A 372 -2.66 5.84 -5.09
C ARG A 372 -1.55 6.49 -4.28
N ALA A 373 -0.42 6.81 -4.90
CA ALA A 373 0.69 7.49 -4.23
C ALA A 373 0.31 8.93 -3.86
N ARG A 374 -0.38 9.66 -4.72
CA ARG A 374 -0.93 10.97 -4.36
C ARG A 374 -1.83 10.90 -3.13
N GLU A 375 -2.69 9.89 -3.03
CA GLU A 375 -3.53 9.65 -1.85
C GLU A 375 -2.69 9.30 -0.61
N MET A 376 -1.72 8.38 -0.72
CA MET A 376 -0.85 7.93 0.38
C MET A 376 -0.04 9.09 1.00
N TYR A 377 0.38 10.03 0.15
CA TYR A 377 1.21 11.17 0.56
C TYR A 377 0.39 12.45 0.80
N SER A 378 -0.93 12.38 0.76
CA SER A 378 -1.83 13.49 1.09
C SER A 378 -2.53 13.24 2.42
N ALA A 379 -2.92 14.32 3.08
CA ALA A 379 -3.70 14.25 4.31
C ALA A 379 -4.74 15.36 4.39
N ALA A 380 -5.82 15.08 5.11
CA ALA A 380 -6.89 16.03 5.33
C ALA A 380 -7.37 16.01 6.78
N LEU A 381 -7.76 17.17 7.28
CA LEU A 381 -8.47 17.31 8.56
C LEU A 381 -9.82 17.98 8.34
N ILE A 382 -10.84 17.41 8.96
CA ILE A 382 -12.21 17.92 8.92
C ILE A 382 -12.49 18.69 10.21
N LYS A 383 -12.89 19.95 10.11
CA LYS A 383 -13.14 20.82 11.26
C LYS A 383 -14.24 20.28 12.18
N GLU A 384 -15.26 19.68 11.61
CA GLU A 384 -16.42 19.14 12.31
C GLU A 384 -16.02 17.98 13.24
N ASP A 385 -14.96 17.22 12.92
CA ASP A 385 -14.42 16.14 13.76
C ASP A 385 -13.85 16.69 15.08
N PHE A 386 -13.18 17.85 15.05
CA PHE A 386 -12.69 18.50 16.26
C PHE A 386 -13.84 18.85 17.23
N LEU A 387 -15.00 19.23 16.70
CA LEU A 387 -16.18 19.53 17.53
C LEU A 387 -16.80 18.26 18.12
N SER A 388 -16.83 17.17 17.36
CA SER A 388 -17.35 15.87 17.80
C SER A 388 -16.48 15.30 18.93
N ILE A 389 -15.17 15.30 18.75
CA ILE A 389 -14.20 14.83 19.76
C ILE A 389 -14.16 15.75 20.99
N LYS A 390 -14.31 17.07 20.83
CA LYS A 390 -14.44 18.00 21.96
C LYS A 390 -15.61 17.64 22.87
N LYS A 391 -16.76 17.23 22.30
CA LYS A 391 -17.92 16.78 23.09
C LYS A 391 -17.60 15.55 23.92
N LEU A 392 -16.89 14.60 23.35
CA LEU A 392 -16.49 13.36 24.01
C LEU A 392 -15.45 13.59 25.11
N THR A 393 -14.47 14.47 24.88
CA THR A 393 -13.36 14.71 25.81
C THR A 393 -13.67 15.72 26.92
N LYS A 394 -14.79 16.43 26.84
CA LYS A 394 -15.18 17.53 27.78
C LYS A 394 -15.13 17.12 29.24
N PHE A 395 -15.52 15.88 29.54
CA PHE A 395 -15.57 15.35 30.91
C PHE A 395 -14.37 14.47 31.26
N MET A 396 -13.47 14.23 30.30
CA MET A 396 -12.34 13.31 30.45
C MET A 396 -11.02 14.05 30.75
N SER A 397 -10.72 15.10 30.00
CA SER A 397 -9.47 15.86 30.14
C SER A 397 -9.65 17.32 29.73
N LYS A 398 -9.45 18.21 30.69
CA LYS A 398 -9.48 19.67 30.44
C LYS A 398 -8.33 20.10 29.52
N LYS A 399 -7.15 19.45 29.59
CA LYS A 399 -5.99 19.73 28.71
C LYS A 399 -6.35 19.46 27.26
N ILE A 400 -6.88 18.27 26.97
CA ILE A 400 -7.27 17.87 25.62
C ILE A 400 -8.37 18.78 25.08
N THR A 401 -9.42 19.01 25.85
CA THR A 401 -10.53 19.87 25.45
C THR A 401 -10.06 21.28 25.07
N ASN A 402 -9.16 21.88 25.86
CA ASN A 402 -8.59 23.19 25.57
C ASN A 402 -7.70 23.20 24.33
N ALA A 403 -6.91 22.14 24.11
CA ALA A 403 -6.07 22.01 22.91
C ALA A 403 -6.93 21.86 21.64
N ILE A 404 -7.97 21.02 21.67
CA ILE A 404 -8.95 20.91 20.57
C ILE A 404 -9.61 22.26 20.28
N GLU A 405 -9.96 23.02 21.32
CA GLU A 405 -10.57 24.34 21.14
C GLU A 405 -9.65 25.34 20.45
N ARG A 406 -8.35 25.33 20.79
CA ARG A 406 -7.34 26.15 20.11
C ARG A 406 -7.21 25.78 18.62
N CYS A 407 -7.12 24.49 18.29
CA CYS A 407 -7.10 24.03 16.91
C CYS A 407 -8.38 24.42 16.16
N ASN A 408 -9.56 24.19 16.78
CA ASN A 408 -10.83 24.55 16.16
C ASN A 408 -10.98 26.05 15.90
N LYS A 409 -10.41 26.93 16.77
CA LYS A 409 -10.39 28.38 16.53
C LYS A 409 -9.60 28.75 15.27
N SER A 410 -8.44 28.12 15.05
CA SER A 410 -7.64 28.31 13.81
C SER A 410 -8.42 27.83 12.59
N LEU A 411 -9.00 26.63 12.63
CA LEU A 411 -9.81 26.11 11.52
C LEU A 411 -11.06 26.96 11.25
N LEU A 412 -11.66 27.54 12.29
CA LEU A 412 -12.80 28.46 12.11
C LEU A 412 -12.40 29.78 11.44
N ALA A 413 -11.20 30.29 11.68
CA ALA A 413 -10.68 31.45 10.96
C ALA A 413 -10.50 31.14 9.46
N LEU A 414 -9.82 30.03 9.15
CA LEU A 414 -9.65 29.56 7.77
C LEU A 414 -11.01 29.30 7.07
N LYS A 415 -11.98 28.74 7.79
CA LYS A 415 -13.33 28.54 7.25
C LYS A 415 -13.99 29.85 6.84
N ARG A 416 -13.91 30.88 7.67
CA ARG A 416 -14.51 32.20 7.36
C ARG A 416 -13.90 32.83 6.12
N ASP A 417 -12.60 32.69 5.94
CA ASP A 417 -11.91 33.17 4.75
C ASP A 417 -12.33 32.37 3.51
N CYS A 418 -12.49 31.06 3.63
CA CYS A 418 -12.99 30.18 2.56
C CYS A 418 -14.47 30.47 2.19
N ASP A 419 -15.32 30.77 3.17
CA ASP A 419 -16.73 31.14 2.94
C ASP A 419 -16.89 32.37 2.02
N VAL A 420 -15.95 33.31 2.07
CA VAL A 420 -15.94 34.47 1.19
C VAL A 420 -15.62 34.11 -0.26
N LEU A 421 -14.75 33.12 -0.46
CA LEU A 421 -14.31 32.69 -1.79
C LEU A 421 -15.25 31.65 -2.40
N THR A 422 -16.07 30.98 -1.60
CA THR A 422 -17.04 29.94 -2.00
C THR A 422 -16.46 28.67 -2.65
N GLU A 423 -15.14 28.58 -2.80
CA GLU A 423 -14.47 27.46 -3.47
C GLU A 423 -13.32 26.91 -2.64
N TRP A 424 -12.12 27.46 -2.78
CA TRP A 424 -10.90 27.02 -2.12
C TRP A 424 -9.91 28.20 -1.96
N GLN A 425 -8.94 28.03 -1.03
CA GLN A 425 -7.85 28.99 -0.86
C GLN A 425 -6.54 28.29 -0.53
N LEU A 426 -5.42 28.84 -1.01
CA LEU A 426 -4.08 28.48 -0.56
C LEU A 426 -3.77 29.18 0.75
N ILE A 427 -3.15 28.49 1.69
CA ILE A 427 -2.96 28.97 3.05
C ILE A 427 -1.59 28.58 3.63
N ASP A 428 -1.15 29.39 4.59
CA ASP A 428 -0.08 29.06 5.52
C ASP A 428 -0.67 28.55 6.85
N ILE A 429 -0.13 27.48 7.36
CA ILE A 429 -0.65 26.75 8.52
C ILE A 429 0.34 26.49 9.64
N GLU A 430 1.52 27.13 9.64
CA GLU A 430 2.56 26.88 10.66
C GLU A 430 2.03 27.02 12.10
N ASP A 431 1.32 28.09 12.40
CA ASP A 431 0.71 28.31 13.72
C ASP A 431 -0.32 27.23 14.11
N PHE A 432 -1.05 26.72 13.13
CA PHE A 432 -2.01 25.64 13.34
C PHE A 432 -1.30 24.31 13.65
N VAL A 433 -0.23 24.00 12.92
CA VAL A 433 0.54 22.77 13.08
C VAL A 433 1.18 22.70 14.47
N ILE A 434 1.73 23.80 15.00
CA ILE A 434 2.27 23.85 16.37
C ILE A 434 1.18 23.47 17.39
N ARG A 435 -0.05 24.00 17.24
CA ARG A 435 -1.18 23.66 18.11
C ARG A 435 -1.64 22.21 17.95
N LEU A 436 -1.57 21.70 16.73
CA LEU A 436 -1.93 20.33 16.40
C LEU A 436 -0.94 19.34 17.01
N MET A 437 0.38 19.63 16.99
CA MET A 437 1.41 18.85 17.67
C MET A 437 1.15 18.77 19.19
N GLN A 438 0.80 19.91 19.82
CA GLN A 438 0.44 19.92 21.24
C GLN A 438 -0.78 19.04 21.52
N LEU A 439 -1.79 19.06 20.64
CA LEU A 439 -2.98 18.22 20.77
C LEU A 439 -2.62 16.74 20.62
N ALA A 440 -1.79 16.40 19.64
CA ALA A 440 -1.32 15.02 19.41
C ALA A 440 -0.62 14.45 20.66
N ASN A 441 0.27 15.23 21.29
CA ASN A 441 0.97 14.83 22.50
C ASN A 441 0.01 14.58 23.67
N TYR A 442 -1.00 15.46 23.89
CA TYR A 442 -1.99 15.24 24.94
C TYR A 442 -2.92 14.04 24.69
N LEU A 443 -3.24 13.78 23.42
CA LEU A 443 -4.01 12.58 23.06
C LEU A 443 -3.18 11.30 23.28
N ASP A 444 -1.89 11.34 22.98
CA ASP A 444 -0.99 10.21 23.19
C ASP A 444 -0.83 9.90 24.69
N GLU A 445 -0.55 10.91 25.54
CA GLU A 445 -0.54 10.77 27.00
C GLU A 445 -1.84 10.11 27.50
N TYR A 446 -2.98 10.61 27.07
CA TYR A 446 -4.30 10.08 27.48
C TYR A 446 -4.51 8.62 27.06
N LEU A 447 -4.17 8.28 25.82
CA LEU A 447 -4.32 6.92 25.30
C LEU A 447 -3.37 5.93 25.98
N GLN A 448 -2.23 6.40 26.48
CA GLN A 448 -1.27 5.59 27.24
C GLN A 448 -1.71 5.41 28.72
N ASP A 449 -2.14 6.47 29.39
CA ASP A 449 -2.61 6.42 30.79
C ASP A 449 -3.84 5.52 30.97
N SER A 450 -4.75 5.53 30.00
CA SER A 450 -5.93 4.66 29.99
C SER A 450 -5.61 3.16 29.94
N ARG A 451 -4.37 2.78 29.62
CA ARG A 451 -3.87 1.38 29.64
C ARG A 451 -3.41 0.97 31.05
N ASN A 452 -2.71 1.85 31.74
CA ASN A 452 -2.15 1.56 33.06
C ASN A 452 -3.25 1.36 34.11
N ASN A 453 -4.37 2.06 34.00
CA ASN A 453 -5.50 1.95 34.92
C ASN A 453 -6.34 0.67 34.83
N LYS A 454 -6.17 -0.18 33.78
CA LYS A 454 -6.85 -1.48 33.69
C LYS A 454 -6.13 -2.62 34.38
N HIS A 455 -4.87 -2.47 34.78
CA HIS A 455 -4.10 -3.48 35.52
C HIS A 455 -4.02 -3.24 37.04
N GLY A 456 -4.59 -2.13 37.54
CA GLY A 456 -4.49 -1.72 38.93
C GLY A 456 -5.82 -1.54 39.64
N SER A 457 -6.86 -2.38 39.42
CA SER A 457 -8.09 -2.32 40.19
C SER A 457 -8.25 -3.51 41.12
N ASN A 458 -7.48 -3.50 42.22
CA ASN A 458 -7.96 -4.07 43.49
C ASN A 458 -7.59 -3.13 44.63
N ASN A 459 -8.63 -2.65 45.29
CA ASN A 459 -8.60 -1.95 46.58
C ASN A 459 -8.18 -0.46 46.60
N VAL A 460 -9.12 0.45 46.35
CA VAL A 460 -9.36 1.56 47.30
C VAL A 460 -10.86 1.71 47.49
N LYS A 461 -11.33 1.28 48.66
CA LYS A 461 -12.63 1.70 49.22
C LYS A 461 -12.53 3.17 49.62
N GLY A 462 -13.42 3.98 49.08
CA GLY A 462 -13.79 5.26 49.66
C GLY A 462 -13.46 6.47 48.82
N GLN A 463 -14.32 6.78 47.84
CA GLN A 463 -14.82 8.14 47.58
C GLN A 463 -15.90 8.10 46.50
N ILE A 464 -17.10 8.17 46.98
CA ILE A 464 -18.30 8.90 46.54
C ILE A 464 -18.66 8.82 45.06
N ASN A 465 -19.65 7.97 44.80
CA ASN A 465 -20.64 8.11 43.73
C ASN A 465 -21.28 9.51 43.80
N LEU A 466 -21.03 10.31 42.76
CA LEU A 466 -21.86 11.44 42.41
C LEU A 466 -22.02 11.47 40.90
N MET A 467 -22.87 10.61 40.39
CA MET A 467 -23.63 10.73 39.13
C MET A 467 -24.54 9.52 38.98
N GLU A 468 -25.48 9.37 39.90
CA GLU A 468 -26.81 8.85 39.57
C GLU A 468 -27.59 10.01 38.96
N PHE A 469 -27.56 10.13 37.64
CA PHE A 469 -28.56 10.85 36.88
C PHE A 469 -28.97 9.99 35.71
N GLU A 470 -30.16 9.39 35.90
CA GLU A 470 -31.12 8.92 34.93
C GLU A 470 -30.63 8.29 33.60
N GLY A 471 -30.67 6.97 33.52
CA GLY A 471 -31.26 6.27 32.39
C GLY A 471 -30.36 6.00 31.17
N VAL A 472 -29.05 5.77 31.33
CA VAL A 472 -28.24 5.17 30.23
C VAL A 472 -27.31 4.12 30.81
N ASN A 473 -27.47 2.88 30.36
CA ASN A 473 -26.60 1.78 30.72
C ASN A 473 -25.15 2.08 30.29
N ASN A 474 -24.28 2.40 31.24
CA ASN A 474 -22.87 2.80 31.03
C ASN A 474 -21.92 1.70 30.51
N SER A 475 -22.39 0.51 30.21
CA SER A 475 -21.52 -0.60 29.76
C SER A 475 -21.30 -0.69 28.26
N GLU A 476 -22.12 -0.04 27.42
CA GLU A 476 -22.01 -0.09 25.95
C GLU A 476 -21.35 1.14 25.31
N LEU A 477 -21.22 2.26 26.02
CA LEU A 477 -20.69 3.52 25.48
C LEU A 477 -19.16 3.67 25.54
N VAL A 478 -18.47 2.90 26.36
CA VAL A 478 -17.03 3.07 26.61
C VAL A 478 -16.14 2.58 25.44
N PRO A 479 -16.43 1.46 24.74
CA PRO A 479 -15.63 1.04 23.59
C PRO A 479 -15.71 2.00 22.40
N ASP A 480 -16.91 2.42 22.01
CA ASP A 480 -17.17 3.31 20.87
C ASP A 480 -16.53 4.71 21.04
N THR A 481 -16.54 5.25 22.24
CA THR A 481 -15.92 6.56 22.54
C THR A 481 -14.40 6.53 22.41
N ARG A 482 -13.76 5.47 22.88
CA ARG A 482 -12.31 5.31 22.78
C ARG A 482 -11.87 5.09 21.34
N GLU A 483 -12.61 4.32 20.58
CA GLU A 483 -12.38 4.06 19.15
C GLU A 483 -12.42 5.38 18.37
N LYS A 484 -13.43 6.20 18.56
CA LYS A 484 -13.54 7.54 17.92
C LYS A 484 -12.38 8.48 18.26
N ILE A 485 -11.91 8.47 19.52
CA ILE A 485 -10.75 9.27 19.92
C ILE A 485 -9.48 8.73 19.26
N LEU A 486 -9.34 7.42 19.14
CA LEU A 486 -8.20 6.77 18.49
C LEU A 486 -8.17 7.07 17.00
N ASP A 487 -9.30 6.98 16.30
CA ASP A 487 -9.41 7.30 14.87
C ASP A 487 -9.04 8.76 14.60
N PHE A 488 -9.55 9.66 15.44
CA PHE A 488 -9.18 11.07 15.35
C PHE A 488 -7.68 11.30 15.62
N TYR A 489 -7.10 10.63 16.61
CA TYR A 489 -5.66 10.69 16.86
C TYR A 489 -4.86 10.22 15.65
N PHE A 490 -5.26 9.12 14.99
CA PHE A 490 -4.61 8.67 13.78
C PHE A 490 -4.72 9.67 12.63
N SER A 491 -5.88 10.32 12.47
CA SER A 491 -6.05 11.37 11.46
C SER A 491 -5.13 12.57 11.73
N VAL A 492 -4.99 12.97 12.99
CA VAL A 492 -4.07 14.04 13.42
C VAL A 492 -2.61 13.65 13.14
N ARG A 493 -2.22 12.41 13.48
CA ARG A 493 -0.85 11.90 13.23
C ARG A 493 -0.55 11.78 11.74
N ALA A 494 -1.48 11.26 10.95
CA ALA A 494 -1.33 11.19 9.50
C ALA A 494 -1.11 12.56 8.88
N PHE A 495 -1.84 13.57 9.34
CA PHE A 495 -1.68 14.94 8.88
C PHE A 495 -0.30 15.52 9.25
N LEU A 496 0.18 15.30 10.47
CA LEU A 496 1.50 15.74 10.92
C LEU A 496 2.62 15.02 10.17
N ASN A 497 2.51 13.71 9.97
CA ASN A 497 3.48 12.94 9.20
C ASN A 497 3.57 13.43 7.74
N THR A 498 2.41 13.75 7.13
CA THR A 498 2.38 14.33 5.78
C THR A 498 2.98 15.73 5.75
N TYR A 499 2.77 16.53 6.82
CA TYR A 499 3.36 17.87 6.91
C TYR A 499 4.90 17.83 6.91
N GLU A 500 5.51 16.81 7.48
CA GLU A 500 6.96 16.60 7.45
C GLU A 500 7.51 16.25 6.04
N LEU A 501 6.64 15.75 5.14
CA LEU A 501 6.99 15.41 3.76
C LEU A 501 6.88 16.59 2.79
N LEU A 502 6.39 17.75 3.25
CA LEU A 502 6.12 18.88 2.36
C LEU A 502 7.39 19.39 1.68
N ASP A 503 7.30 19.49 0.37
CA ASP A 503 8.27 20.12 -0.51
C ASP A 503 7.54 20.99 -1.56
N ASP A 504 8.21 21.42 -2.62
CA ASP A 504 7.64 22.19 -3.73
C ASP A 504 6.60 21.42 -4.57
N LYS A 505 6.46 20.10 -4.34
CA LYS A 505 5.48 19.22 -4.98
C LYS A 505 4.16 19.12 -4.23
N TYR A 506 3.94 19.94 -3.23
CA TYR A 506 2.72 19.96 -2.43
C TYR A 506 1.99 21.30 -2.53
N ILE A 507 0.67 21.22 -2.32
CA ILE A 507 -0.18 22.41 -2.14
C ILE A 507 -0.98 22.24 -0.84
N ILE A 508 -1.01 23.31 -0.03
CA ILE A 508 -1.86 23.41 1.16
C ILE A 508 -3.07 24.24 0.80
N TYR A 509 -4.26 23.69 0.96
CA TYR A 509 -5.49 24.41 0.69
C TYR A 509 -6.64 24.01 1.59
N SER A 510 -7.68 24.87 1.65
CA SER A 510 -8.94 24.55 2.31
C SER A 510 -10.10 24.64 1.34
N ASP A 511 -11.08 23.75 1.52
CA ASP A 511 -12.31 23.70 0.75
C ASP A 511 -13.45 23.07 1.57
N TYR A 512 -14.57 22.78 0.90
CA TYR A 512 -15.67 22.02 1.47
C TYR A 512 -15.75 20.62 0.83
N SER A 513 -15.99 19.61 1.66
CA SER A 513 -16.32 18.27 1.19
C SER A 513 -17.71 18.24 0.54
N GLU A 514 -18.04 17.15 -0.16
CA GLU A 514 -19.37 16.93 -0.73
C GLU A 514 -20.49 16.99 0.32
N ASP A 515 -20.20 16.59 1.56
CA ASP A 515 -21.12 16.67 2.71
C ASP A 515 -21.20 18.08 3.32
N GLY A 516 -20.52 19.06 2.76
CA GLY A 516 -20.50 20.45 3.24
C GLY A 516 -19.64 20.68 4.49
N ASN A 517 -18.80 19.73 4.88
CA ASN A 517 -17.86 19.89 5.98
C ASN A 517 -16.62 20.66 5.53
N PHE A 518 -16.12 21.56 6.39
CA PHE A 518 -14.90 22.31 6.10
C PHE A 518 -13.67 21.42 6.25
N ARG A 519 -12.82 21.43 5.22
CA ARG A 519 -11.66 20.56 5.06
C ARG A 519 -10.38 21.36 4.84
N LEU A 520 -9.33 21.03 5.60
CA LEU A 520 -7.96 21.49 5.39
C LEU A 520 -7.16 20.33 4.79
N ARG A 521 -6.48 20.55 3.65
CA ARG A 521 -5.74 19.52 2.94
C ARG A 521 -4.26 19.86 2.74
N LEU A 522 -3.44 18.83 2.92
CA LEU A 522 -2.07 18.76 2.40
C LEU A 522 -2.11 17.85 1.18
N GLN A 523 -2.01 18.40 -0.01
CA GLN A 523 -2.20 17.66 -1.26
C GLN A 523 -0.87 17.45 -1.98
N CYS A 524 -0.47 16.21 -2.14
CA CYS A 524 0.64 15.82 -3.00
C CYS A 524 0.24 15.96 -4.46
N MET A 525 0.93 16.81 -5.20
CA MET A 525 0.70 17.06 -6.62
C MET A 525 1.54 16.12 -7.49
N ASP A 526 2.78 15.88 -7.10
CA ASP A 526 3.73 15.00 -7.78
C ASP A 526 4.37 14.02 -6.77
N PRO A 527 4.00 12.73 -6.79
CA PRO A 527 4.47 11.76 -5.80
C PRO A 527 5.88 11.22 -6.09
N SER A 528 6.53 11.67 -7.16
CA SER A 528 7.77 11.07 -7.67
C SER A 528 8.91 11.06 -6.65
N THR A 529 9.10 12.14 -5.86
CA THR A 529 10.14 12.24 -4.83
C THR A 529 9.91 11.20 -3.72
N ASN A 530 8.66 11.08 -3.27
CA ASN A 530 8.32 10.13 -2.21
C ASN A 530 8.51 8.68 -2.68
N ILE A 531 7.98 8.34 -3.87
CA ILE A 531 8.18 7.02 -4.48
C ILE A 531 9.67 6.70 -4.63
N ASP A 532 10.48 7.66 -5.11
CA ASP A 532 11.92 7.50 -5.31
C ASP A 532 12.65 7.11 -4.01
N SER A 533 12.25 7.69 -2.89
CA SER A 533 12.85 7.40 -1.59
C SER A 533 12.71 5.92 -1.18
N TYR A 534 11.59 5.29 -1.52
CA TYR A 534 11.36 3.86 -1.29
C TYR A 534 12.04 2.97 -2.34
N LEU A 535 11.98 3.37 -3.62
CA LEU A 535 12.61 2.62 -4.70
C LEU A 535 14.14 2.52 -4.55
N LYS A 536 14.77 3.54 -4.00
CA LYS A 536 16.23 3.55 -3.71
C LYS A 536 16.64 2.51 -2.68
N LYS A 537 15.71 1.95 -1.90
CA LYS A 537 15.95 0.85 -0.97
C LYS A 537 16.07 -0.51 -1.65
N GLY A 538 15.67 -0.61 -2.91
CA GLY A 538 15.83 -1.80 -3.73
C GLY A 538 16.91 -1.67 -4.78
N ARG A 539 17.23 -2.80 -5.41
CA ARG A 539 18.19 -2.90 -6.51
C ARG A 539 17.66 -2.32 -7.81
N CYS A 540 16.42 -2.65 -8.14
CA CYS A 540 15.77 -2.23 -9.38
C CYS A 540 14.25 -2.27 -9.26
N SER A 541 13.56 -1.62 -10.22
CA SER A 541 12.10 -1.58 -10.23
C SER A 541 11.59 -1.75 -11.66
N ILE A 542 10.61 -2.64 -11.81
CA ILE A 542 9.97 -2.95 -13.09
C ILE A 542 8.51 -2.55 -12.98
N PHE A 543 8.13 -1.50 -13.68
CA PHE A 543 6.77 -1.00 -13.77
C PHE A 543 6.13 -1.52 -15.05
N PHE A 544 4.96 -2.13 -14.98
CA PHE A 544 4.28 -2.63 -16.15
C PHE A 544 2.77 -2.42 -16.10
N SER A 545 2.22 -2.09 -17.26
CA SER A 545 0.79 -1.84 -17.43
C SER A 545 0.39 -1.98 -18.91
N ALA A 546 -0.89 -2.25 -19.14
CA ALA A 546 -1.45 -2.21 -20.49
C ALA A 546 -1.82 -0.79 -20.97
N THR A 547 -1.78 0.20 -20.08
CA THR A 547 -2.28 1.56 -20.35
C THR A 547 -1.29 2.66 -19.98
N PHE A 548 0.00 2.40 -20.13
CA PHE A 548 1.08 3.38 -19.91
C PHE A 548 1.21 4.39 -21.06
N LEU A 549 0.13 5.08 -21.40
CA LEU A 549 0.10 6.08 -22.46
C LEU A 549 -0.30 7.47 -21.95
N PRO A 550 0.54 8.50 -22.16
CA PRO A 550 1.88 8.44 -22.74
C PRO A 550 2.91 7.96 -21.68
N ILE A 551 3.83 7.10 -22.06
CA ILE A 551 4.80 6.48 -21.14
C ILE A 551 5.66 7.52 -20.39
N LYS A 552 5.98 8.64 -21.03
CA LYS A 552 6.76 9.74 -20.40
C LYS A 552 6.06 10.34 -19.18
N TYR A 553 4.74 10.52 -19.23
CA TYR A 553 3.97 10.99 -18.08
C TYR A 553 4.10 10.05 -16.89
N TYR A 554 3.94 8.75 -17.12
CA TYR A 554 4.07 7.76 -16.05
C TYR A 554 5.51 7.65 -15.54
N MET A 555 6.51 7.72 -16.42
CA MET A 555 7.91 7.77 -15.98
C MET A 555 8.16 8.94 -15.05
N GLU A 556 7.73 10.15 -15.41
CA GLU A 556 7.90 11.33 -14.57
C GLU A 556 7.21 11.19 -13.21
N GLN A 557 5.95 10.74 -13.19
CA GLN A 557 5.19 10.61 -11.96
C GLN A 557 5.64 9.43 -11.07
N LEU A 558 6.28 8.42 -11.65
CA LEU A 558 6.79 7.21 -10.96
C LEU A 558 8.31 7.24 -10.81
N ALA A 559 8.87 8.43 -10.68
CA ALA A 559 10.28 8.66 -10.36
C ALA A 559 11.28 8.16 -11.42
N GLY A 560 10.91 8.11 -12.70
CA GLY A 560 11.81 7.75 -13.80
C GLY A 560 12.85 8.82 -14.06
N GLY A 561 14.11 8.39 -14.21
CA GLY A 561 15.25 9.24 -14.58
C GLY A 561 15.56 9.16 -16.09
N THR A 562 16.46 10.02 -16.54
CA THR A 562 16.92 10.07 -17.95
C THR A 562 17.61 8.79 -18.40
N ASP A 563 18.19 8.06 -17.47
CA ASP A 563 18.96 6.83 -17.71
C ASP A 563 18.14 5.54 -17.56
N ASP A 564 16.85 5.66 -17.23
CA ASP A 564 15.92 4.54 -17.08
C ASP A 564 15.36 4.11 -18.43
N TYR A 565 14.81 2.90 -18.48
CA TYR A 565 14.37 2.28 -19.71
C TYR A 565 12.86 2.33 -19.87
N ALA A 566 12.41 2.48 -21.12
CA ALA A 566 11.02 2.33 -21.52
C ALA A 566 10.91 1.34 -22.67
N VAL A 567 9.96 0.42 -22.57
CA VAL A 567 9.73 -0.63 -23.58
C VAL A 567 8.25 -0.71 -23.90
N TYR A 568 7.96 -0.79 -25.20
CA TYR A 568 6.65 -1.14 -25.71
C TYR A 568 6.68 -2.59 -26.22
N ALA A 569 5.76 -3.42 -25.76
CA ALA A 569 5.56 -4.76 -26.25
C ALA A 569 4.43 -4.78 -27.29
N PRO A 570 4.66 -5.31 -28.51
CA PRO A 570 3.59 -5.40 -29.49
C PRO A 570 2.47 -6.36 -29.01
N SER A 571 1.24 -6.08 -29.44
CA SER A 571 0.12 -6.99 -29.19
C SER A 571 0.38 -8.35 -29.89
N PRO A 572 0.15 -9.47 -29.21
CA PRO A 572 0.26 -10.78 -29.83
C PRO A 572 -0.92 -11.11 -30.76
N PHE A 573 -2.00 -10.33 -30.67
CA PHE A 573 -3.25 -10.61 -31.36
C PHE A 573 -3.29 -9.98 -32.77
N SER A 574 -3.84 -10.73 -33.74
CA SER A 574 -3.97 -10.24 -35.12
C SER A 574 -4.83 -8.95 -35.21
N PRO A 575 -4.38 -7.92 -35.92
CA PRO A 575 -5.18 -6.72 -36.17
C PRO A 575 -6.51 -7.02 -36.87
N GLU A 576 -6.60 -8.08 -37.67
CA GLU A 576 -7.80 -8.49 -38.39
C GLU A 576 -8.93 -8.97 -37.49
N ASN A 577 -8.61 -9.35 -36.27
CA ASN A 577 -9.59 -9.75 -35.26
C ASN A 577 -10.24 -8.55 -34.51
N ARG A 578 -9.86 -7.33 -34.85
CA ARG A 578 -10.28 -6.12 -34.16
C ARG A 578 -10.74 -5.05 -35.11
N LEU A 579 -11.96 -4.55 -34.91
CA LEU A 579 -12.47 -3.39 -35.62
C LEU A 579 -12.59 -2.20 -34.68
N ILE A 580 -11.80 -1.15 -34.91
CA ILE A 580 -11.86 0.11 -34.14
C ILE A 580 -12.51 1.18 -34.98
N MET A 581 -13.58 1.78 -34.45
CA MET A 581 -14.32 2.83 -35.12
C MET A 581 -14.50 4.07 -34.25
N ILE A 582 -14.49 5.26 -34.87
CA ILE A 582 -14.72 6.56 -34.21
C ILE A 582 -15.96 7.23 -34.84
N GLY A 583 -17.01 7.40 -34.05
CA GLY A 583 -18.18 8.19 -34.45
C GLY A 583 -17.87 9.68 -34.36
N ARG A 584 -17.82 10.34 -35.55
CA ARG A 584 -17.36 11.73 -35.68
C ARG A 584 -18.44 12.80 -35.46
N ASP A 585 -19.70 12.43 -35.49
CA ASP A 585 -20.84 13.34 -35.47
C ASP A 585 -21.63 13.35 -34.15
N VAL A 586 -21.06 12.81 -33.12
CA VAL A 586 -21.55 12.82 -31.73
C VAL A 586 -20.57 13.51 -30.79
N SER A 587 -21.08 14.12 -29.74
CA SER A 587 -20.27 14.81 -28.73
C SER A 587 -20.85 14.63 -27.33
N THR A 588 -19.98 14.33 -26.37
CA THR A 588 -20.34 14.24 -24.96
C THR A 588 -19.92 15.49 -24.17
N LYS A 589 -19.50 16.57 -24.85
CA LYS A 589 -19.18 17.86 -24.23
C LYS A 589 -20.36 18.36 -23.41
N TYR A 590 -20.11 18.89 -22.24
CA TYR A 590 -21.15 19.40 -21.34
C TYR A 590 -22.07 20.39 -22.03
N THR A 591 -21.52 21.30 -22.84
CA THR A 591 -22.26 22.33 -23.58
C THR A 591 -23.16 21.81 -24.71
N ARG A 592 -23.00 20.52 -25.09
CA ARG A 592 -23.81 19.87 -26.16
C ARG A 592 -24.75 18.80 -25.64
N ARG A 593 -24.72 18.52 -24.33
CA ARG A 593 -25.60 17.53 -23.72
C ARG A 593 -27.05 17.93 -23.82
N GLY A 594 -27.89 16.98 -24.20
CA GLY A 594 -29.31 17.16 -24.31
C GLY A 594 -29.97 16.10 -25.19
N PRO A 595 -31.33 16.07 -25.28
CA PRO A 595 -32.10 15.02 -25.95
C PRO A 595 -31.66 14.74 -27.38
N ALA A 596 -31.32 15.80 -28.16
CA ALA A 596 -30.86 15.63 -29.55
C ALA A 596 -29.56 14.85 -29.68
N GLU A 597 -28.59 15.07 -28.76
CA GLU A 597 -27.32 14.37 -28.76
C GLU A 597 -27.48 12.96 -28.17
N TYR A 598 -28.30 12.81 -27.12
CA TYR A 598 -28.61 11.51 -26.54
C TYR A 598 -29.28 10.56 -27.52
N LYS A 599 -30.22 11.09 -28.35
CA LYS A 599 -30.85 10.34 -29.44
C LYS A 599 -29.84 9.87 -30.50
N LYS A 600 -28.83 10.69 -30.84
CA LYS A 600 -27.78 10.28 -31.77
C LYS A 600 -26.91 9.14 -31.15
N ILE A 601 -26.52 9.29 -29.90
CA ILE A 601 -25.75 8.27 -29.17
C ILE A 601 -26.54 6.97 -29.15
N ALA A 602 -27.82 7.02 -28.74
CA ALA A 602 -28.71 5.84 -28.74
C ALA A 602 -28.80 5.21 -30.14
N GLY A 603 -28.95 6.03 -31.21
CA GLY A 603 -28.97 5.51 -32.57
C GLY A 603 -27.67 4.77 -32.98
N TYR A 604 -26.50 5.25 -32.58
CA TYR A 604 -25.24 4.51 -32.78
C TYR A 604 -25.22 3.19 -32.03
N ILE A 605 -25.67 3.19 -30.76
CA ILE A 605 -25.73 1.99 -29.93
C ILE A 605 -26.61 0.93 -30.59
N ILE A 606 -27.84 1.31 -30.97
CA ILE A 606 -28.83 0.43 -31.61
C ILE A 606 -28.27 -0.18 -32.91
N ASP A 607 -27.77 0.66 -33.83
CA ASP A 607 -27.22 0.19 -35.10
C ASP A 607 -26.04 -0.75 -34.92
N PHE A 608 -25.18 -0.52 -33.86
CA PHE A 608 -24.03 -1.36 -33.59
C PHE A 608 -24.45 -2.76 -33.08
N ILE A 609 -25.38 -2.80 -32.13
CA ILE A 609 -25.82 -4.09 -31.52
C ILE A 609 -26.80 -4.87 -32.41
N SER A 610 -27.43 -4.22 -33.37
CA SER A 610 -28.34 -4.85 -34.32
C SER A 610 -27.61 -5.66 -35.39
N ALA A 611 -26.30 -5.44 -35.58
CA ALA A 611 -25.52 -6.14 -36.61
C ALA A 611 -25.32 -7.62 -36.32
N LYS A 612 -25.24 -8.01 -35.03
CA LYS A 612 -25.03 -9.40 -34.64
C LYS A 612 -25.60 -9.68 -33.25
N ILE A 613 -26.28 -10.82 -33.07
CA ILE A 613 -26.66 -11.31 -31.74
C ILE A 613 -25.38 -11.64 -30.95
N GLY A 614 -25.25 -11.09 -29.75
CA GLY A 614 -24.07 -11.26 -28.93
C GLY A 614 -24.10 -10.46 -27.65
N ASN A 615 -22.99 -10.44 -26.96
CA ASN A 615 -22.79 -9.74 -25.68
C ASN A 615 -22.01 -8.45 -25.91
N TYR A 616 -22.50 -7.34 -25.37
CA TYR A 616 -21.94 -6.00 -25.54
C TYR A 616 -21.83 -5.25 -24.22
N LEU A 617 -20.72 -4.55 -24.02
CA LEU A 617 -20.56 -3.61 -22.91
C LEU A 617 -20.58 -2.17 -23.44
N ILE A 618 -21.34 -1.31 -22.79
CA ILE A 618 -21.49 0.09 -23.14
C ILE A 618 -21.02 0.93 -21.96
N PHE A 619 -19.88 1.61 -22.11
CA PHE A 619 -19.23 2.38 -21.06
C PHE A 619 -19.53 3.86 -21.19
N PHE A 620 -20.09 4.46 -20.15
CA PHE A 620 -20.41 5.87 -20.05
C PHE A 620 -19.49 6.60 -19.08
N SER A 621 -19.42 7.94 -19.19
CA SER A 621 -18.62 8.76 -18.28
C SER A 621 -19.20 8.89 -16.87
N SER A 622 -20.51 8.62 -16.68
CA SER A 622 -21.19 8.69 -15.38
C SER A 622 -22.51 7.91 -15.39
N TYR A 623 -23.01 7.56 -14.21
CA TYR A 623 -24.36 6.96 -14.03
C TYR A 623 -25.45 7.86 -14.59
N LYS A 624 -25.37 9.18 -14.33
CA LYS A 624 -26.33 10.14 -14.88
C LYS A 624 -26.42 10.07 -16.41
N MET A 625 -25.30 9.85 -17.09
CA MET A 625 -25.31 9.75 -18.56
C MET A 625 -25.94 8.44 -19.03
N ILE A 626 -25.87 7.38 -18.25
CA ILE A 626 -26.64 6.14 -18.49
C ILE A 626 -28.13 6.45 -18.40
N ASP A 627 -28.57 7.09 -17.30
CA ASP A 627 -29.98 7.46 -17.07
C ASP A 627 -30.51 8.39 -18.17
N ASP A 628 -29.67 9.31 -18.68
CA ASP A 628 -30.04 10.26 -19.73
C ASP A 628 -30.17 9.60 -21.13
N VAL A 629 -29.42 8.54 -21.43
CA VAL A 629 -29.35 7.93 -22.79
C VAL A 629 -30.20 6.67 -22.88
N LEU A 630 -30.28 5.86 -21.83
CA LEU A 630 -30.97 4.56 -21.83
C LEU A 630 -32.42 4.62 -22.30
N PRO A 631 -33.26 5.60 -21.90
CA PRO A 631 -34.66 5.70 -22.39
C PRO A 631 -34.75 5.81 -23.92
N PHE A 632 -33.82 6.52 -24.55
CA PHE A 632 -33.79 6.65 -26.01
C PHE A 632 -33.33 5.35 -26.69
N VAL A 633 -32.55 4.52 -26.02
CA VAL A 633 -32.20 3.19 -26.52
C VAL A 633 -33.42 2.29 -26.44
N GLU A 634 -34.09 2.21 -25.30
CA GLU A 634 -35.26 1.33 -25.05
C GLU A 634 -36.44 1.71 -25.97
N GLU A 635 -36.71 3.00 -26.18
CA GLU A 635 -37.80 3.47 -27.03
C GLU A 635 -37.63 3.14 -28.53
N ASN A 636 -36.39 2.96 -29.01
CA ASN A 636 -36.08 2.82 -30.41
C ASN A 636 -35.50 1.47 -30.83
N LEU A 637 -35.48 0.48 -29.92
CA LEU A 637 -35.09 -0.89 -30.21
C LEU A 637 -36.21 -1.67 -30.90
N ASP A 638 -35.88 -2.32 -32.03
CA ASP A 638 -36.79 -3.18 -32.79
C ASP A 638 -36.87 -4.64 -32.26
N PHE A 639 -36.08 -4.97 -31.23
CA PHE A 639 -36.00 -6.26 -30.59
C PHE A 639 -35.78 -6.09 -29.09
N GLU A 640 -36.00 -7.14 -28.29
CA GLU A 640 -35.85 -7.12 -26.82
C GLU A 640 -34.51 -7.74 -26.41
N PRO A 641 -33.45 -6.96 -26.11
CA PRO A 641 -32.23 -7.49 -25.51
C PRO A 641 -32.41 -7.73 -24.01
N ASP A 642 -31.48 -8.50 -23.43
CA ASP A 642 -31.32 -8.56 -21.98
C ASP A 642 -30.46 -7.39 -21.54
N ILE A 643 -31.01 -6.49 -20.72
CA ILE A 643 -30.30 -5.26 -20.27
C ILE A 643 -29.91 -5.39 -18.81
N TYR A 644 -28.62 -5.17 -18.52
CA TYR A 644 -28.05 -5.14 -17.17
C TYR A 644 -27.34 -3.80 -16.94
N ILE A 645 -27.61 -3.17 -15.79
CA ILE A 645 -27.09 -1.84 -15.48
C ILE A 645 -26.21 -1.95 -14.24
N GLN A 646 -25.00 -1.41 -14.32
CA GLN A 646 -24.09 -1.29 -13.17
C GLN A 646 -24.68 -0.32 -12.15
N SER A 647 -24.77 -0.75 -10.88
CA SER A 647 -25.06 0.12 -9.73
C SER A 647 -23.78 0.55 -9.03
N SER A 648 -23.78 1.75 -8.42
CA SER A 648 -22.67 2.28 -7.61
C SER A 648 -22.42 1.50 -6.33
N SER A 649 -23.41 0.73 -5.84
CA SER A 649 -23.37 -0.01 -4.59
C SER A 649 -23.25 -1.53 -4.76
N MET A 650 -22.87 -2.01 -5.97
CA MET A 650 -22.69 -3.45 -6.20
C MET A 650 -21.60 -4.07 -5.33
N ASN A 651 -21.97 -5.12 -4.59
CA ASN A 651 -21.02 -5.97 -3.89
C ASN A 651 -20.38 -7.01 -4.84
N GLU A 652 -19.46 -7.83 -4.31
CA GLU A 652 -18.72 -8.81 -5.11
C GLU A 652 -19.64 -9.91 -5.70
N GLN A 653 -20.63 -10.38 -4.96
CA GLN A 653 -21.60 -11.36 -5.43
C GLN A 653 -22.47 -10.80 -6.58
N GLN A 654 -22.98 -9.59 -6.42
CA GLN A 654 -23.78 -8.93 -7.47
C GLN A 654 -22.96 -8.68 -8.74
N ARG A 655 -21.66 -8.38 -8.59
CA ARG A 655 -20.72 -8.28 -9.70
C ARG A 655 -20.57 -9.60 -10.45
N GLU A 656 -20.40 -10.72 -9.73
CA GLU A 656 -20.33 -12.05 -10.33
C GLU A 656 -21.64 -12.43 -11.04
N GLU A 657 -22.78 -12.17 -10.42
CA GLU A 657 -24.09 -12.38 -11.02
C GLU A 657 -24.27 -11.59 -12.32
N PHE A 658 -23.84 -10.32 -12.35
CA PHE A 658 -23.83 -9.50 -13.57
C PHE A 658 -23.01 -10.17 -14.67
N LEU A 659 -21.77 -10.60 -14.38
CA LEU A 659 -20.88 -11.22 -15.36
C LEU A 659 -21.36 -12.62 -15.83
N ASN A 660 -22.07 -13.35 -15.00
CA ASN A 660 -22.60 -14.68 -15.34
C ASN A 660 -23.74 -14.61 -16.38
N ASN A 661 -24.34 -13.44 -16.59
CA ASN A 661 -25.31 -13.24 -17.65
C ASN A 661 -24.69 -13.15 -19.05
N PHE A 662 -23.38 -12.88 -19.15
CA PHE A 662 -22.64 -12.82 -20.42
C PHE A 662 -22.20 -14.23 -20.80
N LYS A 663 -23.09 -14.97 -21.47
CA LYS A 663 -22.88 -16.38 -21.86
C LYS A 663 -22.06 -16.48 -23.15
N GLU A 664 -21.33 -17.56 -23.30
CA GLU A 664 -20.51 -17.81 -24.50
C GLU A 664 -21.32 -17.97 -25.78
N ASN A 665 -22.49 -18.58 -25.70
CA ASN A 665 -23.40 -18.77 -26.83
C ASN A 665 -24.77 -18.15 -26.54
N PRO A 666 -24.89 -16.80 -26.60
CA PRO A 666 -26.14 -16.13 -26.31
C PRO A 666 -27.16 -16.35 -27.43
N THR A 667 -28.39 -16.70 -27.07
CA THR A 667 -29.52 -16.82 -27.99
C THR A 667 -30.23 -15.47 -28.21
N LYS A 668 -29.91 -14.49 -27.37
CA LYS A 668 -30.47 -13.14 -27.34
C LYS A 668 -29.34 -12.15 -27.07
N THR A 669 -29.41 -10.96 -27.61
CA THR A 669 -28.43 -9.92 -27.36
C THR A 669 -28.44 -9.49 -25.91
N THR A 670 -27.26 -9.46 -25.26
CA THR A 670 -27.08 -9.06 -23.87
C THR A 670 -26.30 -7.73 -23.83
N LEU A 671 -26.84 -6.76 -23.12
CA LEU A 671 -26.25 -5.40 -22.99
C LEU A 671 -25.89 -5.13 -21.53
N GLY A 672 -24.64 -4.76 -21.29
CA GLY A 672 -24.18 -4.25 -20.00
C GLY A 672 -23.92 -2.75 -20.08
N PHE A 673 -24.69 -1.95 -19.36
CA PHE A 673 -24.48 -0.51 -19.23
C PHE A 673 -23.58 -0.25 -18.01
N CYS A 674 -22.37 0.24 -18.25
CA CYS A 674 -21.33 0.38 -17.27
C CYS A 674 -20.76 1.81 -17.23
N VAL A 675 -20.04 2.15 -16.16
CA VAL A 675 -19.34 3.43 -16.04
C VAL A 675 -17.83 3.20 -16.23
N MET A 676 -17.19 4.05 -17.04
CA MET A 676 -15.75 4.05 -17.25
C MET A 676 -15.00 4.28 -15.92
N GLY A 677 -13.97 3.45 -15.65
CA GLY A 677 -13.25 3.47 -14.37
C GLY A 677 -14.02 2.84 -13.21
N GLY A 678 -15.23 2.32 -13.45
CA GLY A 678 -15.99 1.52 -12.49
C GLY A 678 -15.51 0.06 -12.41
N ILE A 679 -16.21 -0.75 -11.60
CA ILE A 679 -15.85 -2.14 -11.29
C ILE A 679 -15.77 -3.09 -12.51
N PHE A 680 -16.36 -2.72 -13.63
CA PHE A 680 -16.32 -3.47 -14.90
C PHE A 680 -15.31 -2.89 -15.91
N GLY A 681 -14.77 -1.70 -15.66
CA GLY A 681 -13.69 -1.12 -16.46
C GLY A 681 -12.37 -1.88 -16.30
N GLU A 682 -12.17 -2.58 -15.17
CA GLU A 682 -10.98 -3.33 -14.87
C GLU A 682 -11.29 -4.68 -14.19
N GLY A 683 -10.37 -5.66 -14.38
CA GLY A 683 -10.42 -6.92 -13.64
C GLY A 683 -11.59 -7.86 -14.01
N ILE A 684 -12.16 -7.74 -15.20
CA ILE A 684 -13.10 -8.72 -15.74
C ILE A 684 -12.43 -9.52 -16.86
N ASP A 685 -12.76 -10.79 -16.97
CA ASP A 685 -12.21 -11.72 -17.97
C ASP A 685 -13.36 -12.44 -18.72
N LEU A 686 -13.91 -11.74 -19.73
CA LEU A 686 -14.92 -12.25 -20.62
C LEU A 686 -14.25 -12.68 -21.93
N LYS A 687 -13.88 -13.94 -22.05
CA LYS A 687 -13.18 -14.53 -23.20
C LYS A 687 -14.17 -14.99 -24.26
N GLU A 688 -13.67 -15.09 -25.49
CA GLU A 688 -14.41 -15.62 -26.63
C GLU A 688 -15.72 -14.88 -26.87
N ASN A 689 -16.80 -15.55 -27.18
CA ASN A 689 -18.10 -14.93 -27.48
C ASN A 689 -18.81 -14.34 -26.26
N ARG A 690 -18.20 -14.44 -25.07
CA ARG A 690 -18.74 -13.76 -23.87
C ARG A 690 -18.67 -12.24 -23.95
N LEU A 691 -17.87 -11.67 -24.86
CA LEU A 691 -17.89 -10.24 -25.18
C LEU A 691 -17.40 -10.00 -26.62
N ILE A 692 -18.29 -9.64 -27.51
CA ILE A 692 -17.95 -9.40 -28.93
C ILE A 692 -17.87 -7.92 -29.31
N GLY A 693 -18.28 -7.01 -28.43
CA GLY A 693 -18.20 -5.59 -28.72
C GLY A 693 -18.23 -4.70 -27.48
N ALA A 694 -17.55 -3.56 -27.59
CA ALA A 694 -17.61 -2.49 -26.61
C ALA A 694 -17.88 -1.13 -27.25
N ILE A 695 -18.73 -0.34 -26.61
CA ILE A 695 -19.03 1.03 -27.01
C ILE A 695 -18.58 1.97 -25.88
N ILE A 696 -17.72 2.92 -26.21
CA ILE A 696 -17.16 3.88 -25.27
C ILE A 696 -17.80 5.26 -25.54
N VAL A 697 -18.68 5.69 -24.66
CA VAL A 697 -19.43 6.95 -24.81
C VAL A 697 -18.72 8.07 -24.04
N GLY A 698 -17.93 8.85 -24.78
CA GLY A 698 -17.16 9.97 -24.25
C GLY A 698 -15.69 9.65 -23.99
N THR A 699 -14.94 10.67 -23.63
CA THR A 699 -13.47 10.64 -23.47
C THR A 699 -13.01 10.35 -22.03
N GLY A 700 -13.90 9.93 -21.15
CA GLY A 700 -13.57 9.52 -19.77
C GLY A 700 -13.02 10.62 -18.86
N LEU A 701 -13.06 11.90 -19.28
CA LEU A 701 -12.49 13.00 -18.48
C LEU A 701 -13.05 12.99 -17.06
N PRO A 702 -12.21 13.16 -16.04
CA PRO A 702 -12.65 13.40 -14.67
C PRO A 702 -13.61 14.60 -14.56
N MET A 703 -14.39 14.61 -13.49
CA MET A 703 -15.26 15.75 -13.18
C MET A 703 -14.41 17.00 -12.89
N VAL A 704 -14.87 18.16 -13.32
CA VAL A 704 -14.25 19.44 -12.92
C VAL A 704 -14.53 19.67 -11.45
N CYS A 705 -13.48 19.74 -10.66
CA CYS A 705 -13.50 20.00 -9.21
C CYS A 705 -12.25 20.79 -8.80
N ASN A 706 -12.26 21.35 -7.60
CA ASN A 706 -11.15 22.15 -7.08
C ASN A 706 -9.80 21.41 -7.16
N GLU A 707 -9.78 20.13 -6.81
CA GLU A 707 -8.57 19.32 -6.83
C GLU A 707 -7.99 19.21 -8.25
N ASN A 708 -8.82 18.88 -9.25
CA ASN A 708 -8.36 18.73 -10.61
C ASN A 708 -7.92 20.09 -11.23
N GLU A 709 -8.56 21.20 -10.87
CA GLU A 709 -8.11 22.53 -11.30
C GLU A 709 -6.78 22.91 -10.63
N LEU A 710 -6.58 22.59 -9.35
CA LEU A 710 -5.31 22.77 -8.67
C LEU A 710 -4.18 21.95 -9.32
N PHE A 711 -4.45 20.67 -9.68
CA PHE A 711 -3.51 19.85 -10.44
C PHE A 711 -3.15 20.48 -11.78
N LYS A 712 -4.14 20.93 -12.51
CA LYS A 712 -3.94 21.59 -13.80
C LYS A 712 -3.06 22.85 -13.63
N ASP A 713 -3.37 23.72 -12.68
CA ASP A 713 -2.64 24.94 -12.44
C ASP A 713 -1.21 24.70 -11.91
N TYR A 714 -1.01 23.64 -11.12
CA TYR A 714 0.31 23.21 -10.67
C TYR A 714 1.18 22.80 -11.85
N PHE A 715 0.71 21.90 -12.72
CA PHE A 715 1.49 21.43 -13.86
C PHE A 715 1.69 22.51 -14.92
N ASP A 716 0.72 23.41 -15.13
CA ASP A 716 0.90 24.57 -16.01
C ASP A 716 2.02 25.51 -15.51
N ARG A 717 2.21 25.67 -14.18
CA ARG A 717 3.33 26.41 -13.58
C ARG A 717 4.69 25.73 -13.74
N GLU A 718 4.68 24.39 -13.82
CA GLU A 718 5.86 23.56 -14.06
C GLU A 718 6.20 23.41 -15.57
N ASP A 719 5.65 24.26 -16.43
CA ASP A 719 5.81 24.20 -17.90
C ASP A 719 5.38 22.85 -18.51
N LYS A 720 4.44 22.15 -17.87
CA LYS A 720 3.82 20.90 -18.34
C LYS A 720 2.39 21.16 -18.80
N PRO A 721 1.83 20.34 -19.70
CA PRO A 721 0.46 20.53 -20.18
C PRO A 721 -0.55 20.13 -19.08
N GLY A 722 -0.89 21.06 -18.18
CA GLY A 722 -1.71 20.82 -16.99
C GLY A 722 -3.06 20.18 -17.29
N PHE A 723 -3.74 20.60 -18.39
CA PHE A 723 -4.99 19.95 -18.82
C PHE A 723 -4.78 18.46 -19.18
N ASP A 724 -3.67 18.12 -19.81
CA ASP A 724 -3.37 16.75 -20.19
C ASP A 724 -3.13 15.88 -18.95
N TYR A 725 -2.35 16.39 -18.00
CA TYR A 725 -2.00 15.69 -16.76
C TYR A 725 -3.21 15.47 -15.84
N SER A 726 -4.10 16.46 -15.74
CA SER A 726 -5.24 16.43 -14.82
C SER A 726 -6.49 15.79 -15.41
N TYR A 727 -6.68 15.87 -16.73
CA TYR A 727 -7.92 15.46 -17.37
C TYR A 727 -7.72 14.44 -18.49
N ARG A 728 -6.86 14.74 -19.50
CA ARG A 728 -6.83 13.93 -20.73
C ARG A 728 -6.16 12.58 -20.49
N TYR A 729 -5.03 12.51 -19.82
CA TYR A 729 -4.33 11.25 -19.56
C TYR A 729 -5.13 10.32 -18.64
N PRO A 730 -5.66 10.77 -17.49
CA PRO A 730 -6.56 9.96 -16.68
C PRO A 730 -7.82 9.52 -17.42
N GLY A 731 -8.40 10.40 -18.26
CA GLY A 731 -9.57 10.06 -19.06
C GLY A 731 -9.29 8.99 -20.09
N MET A 732 -8.21 9.14 -20.86
CA MET A 732 -7.81 8.16 -21.86
C MET A 732 -7.42 6.81 -21.25
N ASN A 733 -6.82 6.80 -20.06
CA ASN A 733 -6.56 5.57 -19.35
C ASN A 733 -7.85 4.75 -19.12
N LYS A 734 -8.93 5.39 -18.65
CA LYS A 734 -10.24 4.75 -18.49
C LYS A 734 -10.82 4.24 -19.81
N VAL A 735 -10.65 5.00 -20.90
CA VAL A 735 -11.06 4.58 -22.25
C VAL A 735 -10.30 3.33 -22.70
N LEU A 736 -8.97 3.33 -22.57
CA LEU A 736 -8.11 2.21 -22.94
C LEU A 736 -8.42 0.95 -22.13
N GLN A 737 -8.66 1.08 -20.84
CA GLN A 737 -9.05 -0.02 -19.95
C GLN A 737 -10.39 -0.64 -20.38
N SER A 738 -11.38 0.19 -20.65
CA SER A 738 -12.72 -0.25 -21.08
C SER A 738 -12.67 -0.93 -22.44
N ALA A 739 -11.96 -0.38 -23.40
CA ALA A 739 -11.77 -0.95 -24.73
C ALA A 739 -10.96 -2.25 -24.73
N GLY A 740 -9.98 -2.37 -23.84
CA GLY A 740 -9.12 -3.54 -23.69
C GLY A 740 -9.83 -4.79 -23.15
N ARG A 741 -11.17 -4.76 -22.95
CA ARG A 741 -11.95 -5.92 -22.51
C ARG A 741 -12.33 -6.87 -23.64
N VAL A 742 -12.34 -6.40 -24.89
CA VAL A 742 -12.93 -7.13 -26.01
C VAL A 742 -12.01 -8.22 -26.56
N ILE A 743 -10.70 -8.00 -26.62
CA ILE A 743 -9.72 -8.96 -27.14
C ILE A 743 -8.82 -9.46 -26.01
N ARG A 744 -8.89 -10.73 -25.70
CA ARG A 744 -8.20 -11.40 -24.57
C ARG A 744 -7.38 -12.62 -24.98
N THR A 745 -7.84 -13.31 -26.05
CA THR A 745 -7.21 -14.53 -26.58
C THR A 745 -6.89 -14.35 -28.06
N ASP A 746 -6.14 -15.28 -28.63
CA ASP A 746 -5.76 -15.29 -30.04
C ASP A 746 -6.97 -15.52 -30.97
N THR A 747 -8.03 -16.12 -30.42
CA THR A 747 -9.27 -16.44 -31.14
C THR A 747 -10.35 -15.40 -30.96
N ASP A 748 -10.21 -14.47 -30.03
CA ASP A 748 -11.21 -13.41 -29.84
C ASP A 748 -11.31 -12.51 -31.04
N ARG A 749 -12.55 -12.22 -31.43
CA ARG A 749 -12.86 -11.27 -32.50
C ARG A 749 -13.92 -10.29 -32.01
N GLY A 750 -13.68 -8.99 -32.16
CA GLY A 750 -14.65 -8.02 -31.68
C GLY A 750 -14.45 -6.59 -32.17
N ALA A 751 -15.52 -5.83 -32.04
CA ALA A 751 -15.60 -4.44 -32.49
C ALA A 751 -15.60 -3.46 -31.32
N ILE A 752 -14.91 -2.33 -31.47
CA ILE A 752 -14.85 -1.26 -30.48
C ILE A 752 -15.31 0.05 -31.16
N LEU A 753 -16.27 0.71 -30.57
CA LEU A 753 -16.82 1.96 -31.06
C LEU A 753 -16.56 3.09 -30.05
N LEU A 754 -15.78 4.08 -30.46
CA LEU A 754 -15.51 5.29 -29.69
C LEU A 754 -16.48 6.41 -30.09
N LEU A 755 -17.35 6.84 -29.20
CA LEU A 755 -18.40 7.82 -29.47
C LEU A 755 -18.08 9.18 -28.84
N ASP A 756 -17.23 9.95 -29.50
CA ASP A 756 -17.04 11.39 -29.28
C ASP A 756 -16.18 11.99 -30.39
N GLU A 757 -16.58 13.15 -30.91
CA GLU A 757 -15.82 13.89 -31.94
C GLU A 757 -14.37 14.20 -31.56
N ARG A 758 -14.07 14.32 -30.26
CA ARG A 758 -12.70 14.59 -29.75
C ARG A 758 -11.71 13.50 -30.11
N PHE A 759 -12.12 12.24 -30.27
CA PHE A 759 -11.24 11.17 -30.71
C PHE A 759 -10.66 11.34 -32.10
N THR A 760 -11.24 12.25 -32.91
CA THR A 760 -10.69 12.63 -34.23
C THR A 760 -9.55 13.66 -34.12
N GLN A 761 -9.31 14.24 -32.94
CA GLN A 761 -8.27 15.24 -32.74
C GLN A 761 -6.92 14.58 -32.54
N ALA A 762 -5.85 15.13 -33.12
CA ALA A 762 -4.48 14.64 -32.99
C ALA A 762 -4.01 14.51 -31.53
N SER A 763 -4.50 15.38 -30.64
CA SER A 763 -4.17 15.34 -29.19
C SER A 763 -4.69 14.08 -28.49
N TYR A 764 -5.79 13.47 -28.95
CA TYR A 764 -6.30 12.20 -28.47
C TYR A 764 -5.69 11.01 -29.21
N GLN A 765 -5.54 11.11 -30.54
CA GLN A 765 -4.97 10.04 -31.36
C GLN A 765 -3.53 9.67 -30.99
N LYS A 766 -2.74 10.63 -30.51
CA LYS A 766 -1.39 10.39 -29.95
C LYS A 766 -1.39 9.48 -28.72
N LEU A 767 -2.54 9.31 -28.08
CA LEU A 767 -2.72 8.44 -26.92
C LEU A 767 -3.35 7.08 -27.28
N PHE A 768 -3.53 6.80 -28.57
CA PHE A 768 -3.97 5.49 -29.03
C PHE A 768 -2.81 4.51 -29.00
N PRO A 769 -2.99 3.30 -28.47
CA PRO A 769 -1.98 2.28 -28.56
C PRO A 769 -1.75 1.86 -30.00
N ASN A 770 -0.54 1.40 -30.32
CA ASN A 770 -0.16 1.06 -31.68
C ASN A 770 -1.06 -0.01 -32.31
N GLU A 771 -1.58 -0.92 -31.51
CA GLU A 771 -2.50 -1.96 -31.94
C GLU A 771 -3.89 -1.44 -32.35
N TRP A 772 -4.25 -0.20 -32.07
CA TRP A 772 -5.51 0.39 -32.52
C TRP A 772 -5.45 0.82 -33.98
N TYR A 773 -4.28 0.84 -34.58
CA TYR A 773 -4.12 1.15 -36.00
C TYR A 773 -4.19 -0.13 -36.87
N PRO A 774 -4.94 -0.08 -38.01
CA PRO A 774 -5.75 1.03 -38.49
C PRO A 774 -7.10 1.14 -37.75
N TYR A 775 -7.57 2.36 -37.51
CA TYR A 775 -8.93 2.65 -37.07
C TYR A 775 -9.72 3.35 -38.17
N GLU A 776 -11.05 3.33 -38.11
CA GLU A 776 -11.93 3.91 -39.10
C GLU A 776 -12.75 5.06 -38.47
N VAL A 777 -12.83 6.20 -39.17
CA VAL A 777 -13.70 7.32 -38.78
C VAL A 777 -15.05 7.17 -39.52
N VAL A 778 -16.13 7.03 -38.77
CA VAL A 778 -17.45 6.66 -39.30
C VAL A 778 -18.55 7.70 -38.94
N THR A 779 -19.58 7.70 -39.76
CA THR A 779 -20.89 8.26 -39.43
C THR A 779 -21.86 7.11 -39.09
N LYS A 780 -23.00 7.40 -38.47
CA LYS A 780 -24.00 6.37 -38.15
C LYS A 780 -24.25 5.38 -39.30
N ASN A 781 -24.52 5.90 -40.50
CA ASN A 781 -24.86 5.08 -41.67
C ASN A 781 -23.69 4.23 -42.18
N SER A 782 -22.48 4.75 -42.14
CA SER A 782 -21.27 3.96 -42.55
C SER A 782 -20.86 2.94 -41.51
N MET A 783 -21.09 3.21 -40.23
CA MET A 783 -20.75 2.32 -39.13
C MET A 783 -21.53 1.00 -39.21
N ARG A 784 -22.86 1.05 -39.38
CA ARG A 784 -23.68 -0.17 -39.44
C ARG A 784 -23.20 -1.13 -40.51
N LYS A 785 -23.03 -0.62 -41.75
CA LYS A 785 -22.50 -1.43 -42.86
C LYS A 785 -21.15 -2.08 -42.48
N ARG A 786 -20.27 -1.32 -41.86
CA ARG A 786 -18.92 -1.80 -41.54
C ARG A 786 -18.92 -2.87 -40.47
N VAL A 787 -19.82 -2.77 -39.45
CA VAL A 787 -19.98 -3.81 -38.43
C VAL A 787 -20.60 -5.07 -39.01
N GLU A 788 -21.55 -4.97 -39.93
CA GLU A 788 -22.17 -6.12 -40.64
C GLU A 788 -21.17 -6.86 -41.55
N GLU A 789 -20.18 -6.13 -42.12
CA GLU A 789 -19.09 -6.72 -42.93
C GLU A 789 -18.00 -7.39 -42.08
N PHE A 790 -17.81 -6.99 -40.82
CA PHE A 790 -16.84 -7.52 -39.88
C PHE A 790 -17.38 -8.73 -39.10
#